data_24b4240fd3e8c7b8f1d1dd776f5cb927
#
_entry.id   24b4240fd3e8c7b8f1d1dd776f5cb927
#
_cell.length_a   1.000
_cell.length_b   1.000
_cell.length_c   1.000
_cell.angle_alpha   90.00
_cell.angle_beta   90.00
_cell.angle_gamma   90.00
#
_symmetry.space_group_name_H-M   'P 1'
#
loop_
_entity.id
_entity.type
_entity.pdbx_description
1 polymer ?
#
loop_
_entity_poly.entity_id
_entity_poly.type
_entity_poly.pdbx_seq_one_letter_code
_entity_poly.pdbx_strand_id
1 'polypeptide(L)'
;MKKIIVLLLIFTGIQGAIAQIDPVVMEIDGKPVTKSEFLQIYLKNNPNPKFDQASLDEYVEMFTKFKLKVAEAEKLGYDTIPKLKKELDGYRKQLALPYLIDSVENQAMVAQAYDRIKNEVRASHILIRVDANASPKDTLAAYNKIMALKARIEKGEDFASVAKMKNGSEDPSAASNGGDLGFFTAFQMVYPFEEKAFTTSIGQVSDPFRTRYGYHIVKVTDKRPSRGTIRVAHIMVSTGKDATTEAKGNAEKKINEIYDKLVAGEKWETLVSLHSDDANSVKKNGELPAFGSGTTQRMVPAFEDAAFALKEVGQFSKPVKTDFGFHIIKLVEWKEVSSFESMKKELQTKVNKDERSKKTQDAFVSKLKANYHYAYKGDKNLKWFNEKLDSTYYLGKWSVDGKLKSNKVMFELNGESADFTQQAFAQYLEKNYRGVKRDENKVVVAKQYKSWEKAAILQYEESILPTKYPEYKALLKEYHDGIILYEIMQDRVWNKAVKDTAGLRAYFMANQSKYTWPKRLDATVYECLNKEIAAKVSGMLKNDTINSKHVLDVVNKDSELNLKVKMNKFDIAQTPFLANKTLSKGVNQAYEFEGKVYVVKVSAVLEPGLKEFSEAKGMATSDYQNYLETTWLESLKNEHTVKVNKQVLYQIGN
;
A
#
# COMPACT_ATOMS: atom_id res chain seq x y z
N MET A 1 -2.84 69.49 -41.66
CA MET A 1 -2.57 68.50 -40.58
C MET A 1 -3.69 67.46 -40.61
N LYS A 2 -3.46 66.36 -41.33
CA LYS A 2 -4.45 65.29 -41.53
C LYS A 2 -4.22 64.23 -40.46
N LYS A 3 -5.24 64.01 -39.63
CA LYS A 3 -5.27 62.83 -38.66
C LYS A 3 -5.65 61.57 -39.43
N ILE A 4 -4.74 60.64 -39.51
CA ILE A 4 -5.00 59.25 -39.97
C ILE A 4 -5.50 58.43 -38.78
N ILE A 5 -6.77 58.02 -38.84
CA ILE A 5 -7.36 57.05 -37.91
C ILE A 5 -7.04 55.66 -38.48
N VAL A 6 -6.19 54.88 -37.77
CA VAL A 6 -5.95 53.49 -38.08
C VAL A 6 -7.02 52.68 -37.36
N LEU A 7 -7.93 52.09 -38.12
CA LEU A 7 -8.93 51.15 -37.64
C LEU A 7 -8.26 49.77 -37.48
N LEU A 8 -8.01 49.37 -36.25
CA LEU A 8 -7.53 48.03 -35.95
C LEU A 8 -8.74 47.06 -35.98
N LEU A 9 -8.88 46.33 -37.07
CA LEU A 9 -9.80 45.21 -37.18
C LEU A 9 -9.25 44.04 -36.34
N ILE A 10 -9.82 43.81 -35.15
CA ILE A 10 -9.59 42.60 -34.35
C ILE A 10 -10.36 41.48 -35.03
N PHE A 11 -9.65 40.65 -35.79
CA PHE A 11 -10.14 39.35 -36.25
C PHE A 11 -10.11 38.41 -35.04
N THR A 12 -11.24 38.26 -34.36
CA THR A 12 -11.45 37.13 -33.42
C THR A 12 -11.62 35.87 -34.26
N GLY A 13 -10.52 35.21 -34.54
CA GLY A 13 -10.55 33.86 -35.07
C GLY A 13 -11.16 32.91 -34.03
N ILE A 14 -12.39 32.53 -34.23
CA ILE A 14 -12.97 31.34 -33.59
C ILE A 14 -12.20 30.17 -34.18
N GLN A 15 -11.13 29.76 -33.55
CA GLN A 15 -10.55 28.44 -33.77
C GLN A 15 -11.52 27.42 -33.15
N GLY A 16 -12.47 26.98 -33.98
CA GLY A 16 -13.17 25.73 -33.72
C GLY A 16 -12.10 24.64 -33.54
N ALA A 17 -11.98 24.10 -32.37
CA ALA A 17 -11.20 22.88 -32.13
C ALA A 17 -11.85 21.80 -33.00
N ILE A 18 -11.35 21.59 -34.20
CA ILE A 18 -11.62 20.39 -34.98
C ILE A 18 -11.00 19.27 -34.11
N ALA A 19 -11.82 18.48 -33.47
CA ALA A 19 -11.38 17.28 -32.79
C ALA A 19 -10.64 16.46 -33.83
N GLN A 20 -9.31 16.42 -33.74
CA GLN A 20 -8.47 15.67 -34.65
C GLN A 20 -8.87 14.22 -34.47
N ILE A 21 -9.49 13.63 -35.50
CA ILE A 21 -9.93 12.22 -35.49
C ILE A 21 -8.68 11.38 -35.26
N ASP A 22 -8.65 10.63 -34.14
CA ASP A 22 -7.53 9.75 -33.81
C ASP A 22 -7.43 8.64 -34.90
N PRO A 23 -6.34 8.57 -35.66
CA PRO A 23 -6.25 7.68 -36.81
C PRO A 23 -6.38 6.21 -36.40
N VAL A 24 -7.04 5.41 -37.21
CA VAL A 24 -7.24 3.96 -36.97
C VAL A 24 -6.01 3.19 -37.48
N VAL A 25 -5.31 2.51 -36.55
CA VAL A 25 -4.14 1.65 -36.84
C VAL A 25 -4.59 0.26 -37.31
N MET A 26 -5.66 -0.27 -36.72
CA MET A 26 -6.21 -1.57 -37.12
C MET A 26 -7.70 -1.66 -36.82
N GLU A 27 -8.36 -2.62 -37.50
CA GLU A 27 -9.74 -2.99 -37.22
C GLU A 27 -9.84 -4.51 -36.95
N ILE A 28 -10.68 -4.88 -35.98
CA ILE A 28 -11.05 -6.28 -35.73
C ILE A 28 -12.57 -6.37 -35.78
N ASP A 29 -13.11 -7.12 -36.70
CA ASP A 29 -14.56 -7.23 -36.99
C ASP A 29 -15.24 -5.85 -37.14
N GLY A 30 -14.54 -4.92 -37.79
CA GLY A 30 -15.03 -3.55 -37.98
C GLY A 30 -14.93 -2.65 -36.73
N LYS A 31 -14.49 -3.16 -35.58
CA LYS A 31 -14.20 -2.33 -34.39
C LYS A 31 -12.82 -1.67 -34.55
N PRO A 32 -12.73 -0.33 -34.49
CA PRO A 32 -11.46 0.37 -34.68
C PRO A 32 -10.58 0.30 -33.43
N VAL A 33 -9.27 0.15 -33.66
CA VAL A 33 -8.21 0.41 -32.69
C VAL A 33 -7.44 1.64 -33.16
N THR A 34 -7.44 2.68 -32.35
CA THR A 34 -6.83 3.97 -32.72
C THR A 34 -5.32 3.98 -32.51
N LYS A 35 -4.66 4.98 -33.13
CA LYS A 35 -3.21 5.23 -32.96
C LYS A 35 -2.87 5.47 -31.50
N SER A 36 -3.68 6.24 -30.79
CA SER A 36 -3.46 6.55 -29.37
C SER A 36 -3.57 5.32 -28.50
N GLU A 37 -4.57 4.45 -28.72
CA GLU A 37 -4.72 3.18 -27.98
C GLU A 37 -3.52 2.25 -28.20
N PHE A 38 -3.11 2.06 -29.45
CA PHE A 38 -1.97 1.23 -29.80
C PHE A 38 -0.68 1.78 -29.17
N LEU A 39 -0.42 3.08 -29.33
CA LEU A 39 0.80 3.75 -28.85
C LEU A 39 0.92 3.69 -27.33
N GLN A 40 -0.17 3.90 -26.61
CA GLN A 40 -0.19 3.84 -25.14
C GLN A 40 0.28 2.47 -24.63
N ILE A 41 -0.26 1.39 -25.22
CA ILE A 41 0.09 0.02 -24.82
C ILE A 41 1.52 -0.31 -25.28
N TYR A 42 1.92 0.16 -26.48
CA TYR A 42 3.27 -0.01 -27.01
C TYR A 42 4.32 0.59 -26.08
N LEU A 43 4.15 1.87 -25.69
CA LEU A 43 5.09 2.58 -24.81
C LEU A 43 5.14 1.98 -23.40
N LYS A 44 4.02 1.51 -22.89
CA LYS A 44 3.97 0.87 -21.57
C LYS A 44 4.76 -0.44 -21.52
N ASN A 45 4.69 -1.23 -22.60
CA ASN A 45 5.33 -2.54 -22.67
C ASN A 45 6.79 -2.49 -23.14
N ASN A 46 7.23 -1.35 -23.67
CA ASN A 46 8.58 -1.17 -24.21
C ASN A 46 9.27 0.03 -23.54
N PRO A 47 10.12 -0.18 -22.51
CA PRO A 47 10.84 0.90 -21.83
C PRO A 47 11.76 1.70 -22.76
N ASN A 48 12.24 1.08 -23.85
CA ASN A 48 13.06 1.69 -24.89
C ASN A 48 12.39 1.45 -26.25
N PRO A 49 11.31 2.17 -26.59
CA PRO A 49 10.52 1.91 -27.77
C PRO A 49 11.31 2.21 -29.05
N LYS A 50 11.23 1.32 -30.05
CA LYS A 50 11.77 1.51 -31.38
C LYS A 50 10.63 1.72 -32.37
N PHE A 51 10.75 2.73 -33.22
CA PHE A 51 9.70 3.08 -34.17
C PHE A 51 10.06 2.75 -35.62
N ASP A 52 11.07 1.91 -35.82
CA ASP A 52 11.35 1.35 -37.14
C ASP A 52 10.26 0.35 -37.59
N GLN A 53 10.12 0.15 -38.90
CA GLN A 53 9.05 -0.67 -39.47
C GLN A 53 9.07 -2.12 -38.96
N ALA A 54 10.26 -2.71 -38.82
CA ALA A 54 10.41 -4.10 -38.37
C ALA A 54 9.90 -4.27 -36.93
N SER A 55 10.29 -3.35 -36.01
CA SER A 55 9.84 -3.36 -34.64
C SER A 55 8.33 -3.12 -34.50
N LEU A 56 7.77 -2.23 -35.32
CA LEU A 56 6.33 -1.98 -35.36
C LEU A 56 5.54 -3.16 -35.93
N ASP A 57 6.05 -3.84 -36.99
CA ASP A 57 5.42 -5.02 -37.54
C ASP A 57 5.43 -6.21 -36.57
N GLU A 58 6.53 -6.43 -35.85
CA GLU A 58 6.61 -7.45 -34.81
C GLU A 58 5.61 -7.17 -33.67
N TYR A 59 5.57 -5.93 -33.21
CA TYR A 59 4.66 -5.55 -32.12
C TYR A 59 3.19 -5.60 -32.54
N VAL A 60 2.83 -5.17 -33.74
CA VAL A 60 1.44 -5.23 -34.23
C VAL A 60 0.94 -6.66 -34.35
N GLU A 61 1.83 -7.63 -34.69
CA GLU A 61 1.45 -9.03 -34.68
C GLU A 61 1.12 -9.55 -33.28
N MET A 62 1.96 -9.20 -32.29
CA MET A 62 1.70 -9.53 -30.88
C MET A 62 0.43 -8.85 -30.36
N PHE A 63 0.25 -7.59 -30.69
CA PHE A 63 -0.92 -6.80 -30.32
C PHE A 63 -2.20 -7.36 -30.96
N THR A 64 -2.13 -7.84 -32.21
CA THR A 64 -3.24 -8.51 -32.88
C THR A 64 -3.68 -9.78 -32.15
N LYS A 65 -2.72 -10.62 -31.72
CA LYS A 65 -3.01 -11.83 -30.93
C LYS A 65 -3.70 -11.49 -29.62
N PHE A 66 -3.28 -10.41 -28.94
CA PHE A 66 -3.94 -9.89 -27.75
C PHE A 66 -5.38 -9.47 -28.04
N LYS A 67 -5.58 -8.64 -29.07
CA LYS A 67 -6.92 -8.09 -29.41
C LYS A 67 -7.89 -9.15 -29.92
N LEU A 68 -7.43 -10.17 -30.62
CA LEU A 68 -8.25 -11.30 -31.04
C LEU A 68 -8.84 -12.06 -29.83
N LYS A 69 -8.01 -12.31 -28.81
CA LYS A 69 -8.49 -12.95 -27.58
C LYS A 69 -9.50 -12.10 -26.83
N VAL A 70 -9.28 -10.78 -26.79
CA VAL A 70 -10.23 -9.82 -26.18
C VAL A 70 -11.54 -9.80 -26.94
N ALA A 71 -11.50 -9.76 -28.29
CA ALA A 71 -12.69 -9.79 -29.14
C ALA A 71 -13.53 -11.05 -28.93
N GLU A 72 -12.87 -12.21 -28.84
CA GLU A 72 -13.55 -13.48 -28.55
C GLU A 72 -14.12 -13.49 -27.12
N ALA A 73 -13.41 -12.93 -26.13
CA ALA A 73 -13.93 -12.81 -24.78
C ALA A 73 -15.20 -11.94 -24.71
N GLU A 74 -15.22 -10.80 -25.41
CA GLU A 74 -16.40 -9.95 -25.56
C GLU A 74 -17.57 -10.70 -26.25
N LYS A 75 -17.27 -11.38 -27.38
CA LYS A 75 -18.26 -12.16 -28.14
C LYS A 75 -18.90 -13.25 -27.29
N LEU A 76 -18.14 -13.88 -26.39
CA LEU A 76 -18.62 -14.89 -25.44
C LEU A 76 -19.25 -14.30 -24.18
N GLY A 77 -19.30 -12.97 -24.03
CA GLY A 77 -19.98 -12.28 -22.95
C GLY A 77 -19.22 -12.28 -21.63
N TYR A 78 -17.88 -12.44 -21.62
CA TYR A 78 -17.08 -12.35 -20.39
C TYR A 78 -17.21 -10.99 -19.71
N ASP A 79 -17.36 -9.91 -20.46
CA ASP A 79 -17.64 -8.56 -19.98
C ASP A 79 -18.99 -8.43 -19.27
N THR A 80 -19.91 -9.40 -19.43
CA THR A 80 -21.23 -9.43 -18.78
C THR A 80 -21.26 -10.22 -17.48
N ILE A 81 -20.21 -10.99 -17.17
CA ILE A 81 -20.12 -11.82 -15.96
C ILE A 81 -20.17 -10.94 -14.70
N PRO A 82 -21.10 -11.18 -13.75
CA PRO A 82 -21.28 -10.31 -12.58
C PRO A 82 -20.04 -10.14 -11.73
N LYS A 83 -19.23 -11.18 -11.57
CA LYS A 83 -17.94 -11.15 -10.84
C LYS A 83 -16.98 -10.16 -11.50
N LEU A 84 -16.81 -10.24 -12.82
CA LEU A 84 -15.86 -9.40 -13.58
C LEU A 84 -16.36 -7.95 -13.66
N LYS A 85 -17.66 -7.72 -13.82
CA LYS A 85 -18.27 -6.39 -13.71
C LYS A 85 -17.97 -5.73 -12.37
N LYS A 86 -18.12 -6.47 -11.27
CA LYS A 86 -17.83 -5.97 -9.93
C LYS A 86 -16.35 -5.64 -9.74
N GLU A 87 -15.47 -6.46 -10.29
CA GLU A 87 -14.03 -6.26 -10.25
C GLU A 87 -13.65 -5.00 -11.03
N LEU A 88 -14.13 -4.87 -12.27
CA LEU A 88 -13.91 -3.68 -13.10
C LEU A 88 -14.45 -2.40 -12.44
N ASP A 89 -15.66 -2.45 -11.82
CA ASP A 89 -16.20 -1.32 -11.08
C ASP A 89 -15.30 -0.91 -9.88
N GLY A 90 -14.69 -1.90 -9.23
CA GLY A 90 -13.69 -1.65 -8.19
C GLY A 90 -12.46 -0.90 -8.72
N TYR A 91 -11.91 -1.33 -9.86
CA TYR A 91 -10.79 -0.63 -10.50
C TYR A 91 -11.19 0.76 -11.00
N ARG A 92 -12.36 0.89 -11.65
CA ARG A 92 -12.90 2.17 -12.11
C ARG A 92 -12.92 3.21 -10.99
N LYS A 93 -13.44 2.83 -9.82
CA LYS A 93 -13.48 3.70 -8.63
C LYS A 93 -12.10 4.09 -8.14
N GLN A 94 -11.15 3.14 -8.12
CA GLN A 94 -9.78 3.42 -7.71
C GLN A 94 -9.06 4.38 -8.68
N LEU A 95 -9.22 4.16 -9.98
CA LEU A 95 -8.64 4.99 -11.03
C LEU A 95 -9.25 6.40 -11.08
N ALA A 96 -10.52 6.55 -10.68
CA ALA A 96 -11.19 7.84 -10.61
C ALA A 96 -10.67 8.75 -9.48
N LEU A 97 -10.14 8.18 -8.38
CA LEU A 97 -9.78 8.95 -7.18
C LEU A 97 -8.90 10.19 -7.45
N PRO A 98 -7.84 10.14 -8.30
CA PRO A 98 -7.04 11.32 -8.59
C PRO A 98 -7.79 12.44 -9.31
N TYR A 99 -8.85 12.11 -10.03
CA TYR A 99 -9.68 13.05 -10.78
C TYR A 99 -10.84 13.64 -9.95
N LEU A 100 -11.16 13.02 -8.81
CA LEU A 100 -12.26 13.42 -7.91
C LEU A 100 -11.80 14.27 -6.73
N ILE A 101 -10.68 14.96 -6.88
CA ILE A 101 -10.13 15.91 -5.92
C ILE A 101 -9.72 17.20 -6.61
N ASP A 102 -9.76 18.32 -5.90
CA ASP A 102 -9.15 19.54 -6.41
C ASP A 102 -7.62 19.42 -6.37
N SER A 103 -7.00 19.40 -7.55
CA SER A 103 -5.55 19.20 -7.68
C SER A 103 -4.75 20.34 -7.05
N VAL A 104 -5.25 21.57 -7.11
CA VAL A 104 -4.58 22.77 -6.57
C VAL A 104 -4.63 22.71 -5.04
N GLU A 105 -5.82 22.49 -4.48
CA GLU A 105 -5.99 22.36 -3.02
C GLU A 105 -5.23 21.15 -2.48
N ASN A 106 -5.19 20.05 -3.23
CA ASN A 106 -4.44 18.86 -2.83
C ASN A 106 -2.93 19.10 -2.81
N GLN A 107 -2.38 19.78 -3.83
CA GLN A 107 -0.97 20.17 -3.84
C GLN A 107 -0.65 21.13 -2.67
N ALA A 108 -1.55 22.07 -2.36
CA ALA A 108 -1.41 22.94 -1.20
C ALA A 108 -1.39 22.16 0.11
N MET A 109 -2.26 21.13 0.25
CA MET A 109 -2.26 20.25 1.42
C MET A 109 -0.98 19.42 1.53
N VAL A 110 -0.41 18.96 0.42
CA VAL A 110 0.87 18.24 0.38
C VAL A 110 2.02 19.15 0.80
N ALA A 111 2.05 20.38 0.28
CA ALA A 111 3.06 21.39 0.65
C ALA A 111 2.95 21.76 2.13
N GLN A 112 1.72 21.98 2.64
CA GLN A 112 1.46 22.24 4.06
C GLN A 112 1.92 21.09 4.94
N ALA A 113 1.63 19.85 4.55
CA ALA A 113 2.05 18.66 5.29
C ALA A 113 3.58 18.56 5.37
N TYR A 114 4.29 18.85 4.27
CA TYR A 114 5.75 18.89 4.25
C TYR A 114 6.31 19.99 5.15
N ASP A 115 5.74 21.19 5.08
CA ASP A 115 6.17 22.30 5.95
C ASP A 115 6.00 21.95 7.43
N ARG A 116 4.88 21.30 7.78
CA ARG A 116 4.66 20.82 9.14
C ARG A 116 5.58 19.68 9.55
N ILE A 117 6.02 18.80 8.61
CA ILE A 117 7.00 17.74 8.90
C ILE A 117 8.37 18.33 9.23
N LYS A 118 8.73 19.46 8.64
CA LYS A 118 9.97 20.18 8.98
C LYS A 118 9.94 20.85 10.35
N ASN A 119 8.78 20.92 10.99
CA ASN A 119 8.57 21.60 12.25
C ASN A 119 7.87 20.67 13.24
N GLU A 120 8.13 20.87 14.52
CA GLU A 120 7.45 20.23 15.62
C GLU A 120 6.78 21.27 16.50
N VAL A 121 5.57 20.95 16.97
CA VAL A 121 4.81 21.77 17.91
C VAL A 121 4.59 20.99 19.20
N ARG A 122 4.87 21.61 20.36
CA ARG A 122 4.48 21.08 21.67
C ARG A 122 3.23 21.76 22.13
N ALA A 123 2.25 20.95 22.51
CA ALA A 123 0.96 21.48 22.94
C ALA A 123 0.35 20.66 24.07
N SER A 124 -0.39 21.35 24.93
CA SER A 124 -1.31 20.75 25.88
C SER A 124 -2.74 20.89 25.40
N HIS A 125 -3.60 19.92 25.73
CA HIS A 125 -5.01 19.98 25.34
C HIS A 125 -5.98 19.63 26.46
N ILE A 126 -7.21 20.12 26.33
CA ILE A 126 -8.37 19.67 27.08
C ILE A 126 -9.39 19.13 26.10
N LEU A 127 -9.92 17.94 26.38
CA LEU A 127 -10.95 17.26 25.58
C LEU A 127 -12.25 17.17 26.39
N ILE A 128 -13.36 17.56 25.76
CA ILE A 128 -14.70 17.17 26.19
C ILE A 128 -15.27 16.24 25.13
N ARG A 129 -15.49 14.99 25.53
CA ARG A 129 -15.94 13.94 24.63
C ARG A 129 -17.37 14.17 24.15
N VAL A 130 -17.57 14.06 22.88
CA VAL A 130 -18.88 14.01 22.27
C VAL A 130 -18.77 13.22 20.96
N ASP A 131 -19.67 12.28 20.77
CA ASP A 131 -19.67 11.42 19.60
C ASP A 131 -19.77 12.25 18.31
N ALA A 132 -19.07 11.80 17.25
CA ALA A 132 -19.09 12.47 15.93
C ALA A 132 -20.54 12.67 15.40
N ASN A 133 -21.44 11.75 15.75
CA ASN A 133 -22.85 11.75 15.36
C ASN A 133 -23.81 12.11 16.51
N ALA A 134 -23.31 12.79 17.55
CA ALA A 134 -24.13 13.23 18.68
C ALA A 134 -25.25 14.18 18.23
N SER A 135 -26.32 14.22 19.04
CA SER A 135 -27.43 15.13 18.81
C SER A 135 -26.98 16.60 18.91
N PRO A 136 -27.70 17.55 18.31
CA PRO A 136 -27.42 18.98 18.48
C PRO A 136 -27.39 19.41 19.94
N LYS A 137 -28.27 18.84 20.80
CA LYS A 137 -28.34 19.10 22.24
C LYS A 137 -27.06 18.67 22.96
N ASP A 138 -26.60 17.42 22.70
CA ASP A 138 -25.39 16.90 23.32
C ASP A 138 -24.13 17.64 22.82
N THR A 139 -24.14 17.99 21.54
CA THR A 139 -23.09 18.80 20.91
C THR A 139 -22.97 20.18 21.58
N LEU A 140 -24.12 20.85 21.79
CA LEU A 140 -24.18 22.16 22.47
C LEU A 140 -23.74 22.05 23.94
N ALA A 141 -24.16 21.00 24.63
CA ALA A 141 -23.75 20.77 26.03
C ALA A 141 -22.22 20.59 26.14
N ALA A 142 -21.60 19.80 25.27
CA ALA A 142 -20.15 19.62 25.23
C ALA A 142 -19.41 20.93 24.86
N TYR A 143 -19.95 21.69 23.89
CA TYR A 143 -19.40 22.99 23.53
C TYR A 143 -19.45 23.99 24.73
N ASN A 144 -20.57 24.09 25.41
CA ASN A 144 -20.69 24.98 26.57
C ASN A 144 -19.72 24.58 27.71
N LYS A 145 -19.51 23.26 27.89
CA LYS A 145 -18.57 22.75 28.90
C LYS A 145 -17.11 23.13 28.55
N ILE A 146 -16.68 22.95 27.31
CA ILE A 146 -15.31 23.34 26.90
C ILE A 146 -15.11 24.86 26.98
N MET A 147 -16.12 25.65 26.62
CA MET A 147 -16.10 27.11 26.75
C MET A 147 -15.94 27.56 28.21
N ALA A 148 -16.63 26.91 29.15
CA ALA A 148 -16.49 27.20 30.58
C ALA A 148 -15.06 26.92 31.09
N LEU A 149 -14.41 25.83 30.61
CA LEU A 149 -13.02 25.51 30.94
C LEU A 149 -12.05 26.52 30.32
N LYS A 150 -12.28 26.94 29.07
CA LYS A 150 -11.49 27.98 28.40
C LYS A 150 -11.56 29.30 29.19
N ALA A 151 -12.76 29.73 29.59
CA ALA A 151 -12.95 30.96 30.34
C ALA A 151 -12.21 30.98 31.70
N ARG A 152 -12.04 29.86 32.38
CA ARG A 152 -11.21 29.73 33.59
C ARG A 152 -9.74 29.99 33.31
N ILE A 153 -9.22 29.38 32.20
CA ILE A 153 -7.83 29.55 31.79
C ILE A 153 -7.56 31.00 31.39
N GLU A 154 -8.50 31.64 30.68
CA GLU A 154 -8.41 33.07 30.29
C GLU A 154 -8.43 34.01 31.49
N LYS A 155 -9.03 33.60 32.63
CA LYS A 155 -8.98 34.32 33.90
C LYS A 155 -7.68 34.07 34.68
N GLY A 156 -6.72 33.30 34.14
CA GLY A 156 -5.41 33.09 34.71
C GLY A 156 -5.22 31.77 35.48
N GLU A 157 -6.23 30.88 35.49
CA GLU A 157 -6.01 29.54 36.05
C GLU A 157 -5.01 28.75 35.20
N ASP A 158 -4.14 27.98 35.88
CA ASP A 158 -3.15 27.17 35.20
C ASP A 158 -3.80 26.07 34.33
N PHE A 159 -3.38 25.97 33.08
CA PHE A 159 -3.95 25.04 32.10
C PHE A 159 -3.89 23.57 32.57
N ALA A 160 -2.74 23.14 33.08
CA ALA A 160 -2.56 21.75 33.55
C ALA A 160 -3.45 21.45 34.78
N SER A 161 -3.62 22.42 35.67
CA SER A 161 -4.51 22.32 36.83
C SER A 161 -5.96 22.16 36.38
N VAL A 162 -6.42 22.97 35.41
CA VAL A 162 -7.77 22.87 34.86
C VAL A 162 -7.94 21.53 34.11
N ALA A 163 -6.93 21.05 33.39
CA ALA A 163 -6.99 19.76 32.70
C ALA A 163 -7.13 18.58 33.68
N LYS A 164 -6.42 18.59 34.81
CA LYS A 164 -6.39 17.52 35.83
C LYS A 164 -7.62 17.45 36.73
N MET A 165 -8.41 18.51 36.82
CA MET A 165 -9.55 18.55 37.73
C MET A 165 -10.62 17.51 37.38
N LYS A 166 -11.44 17.08 38.33
CA LYS A 166 -12.48 16.04 38.18
C LYS A 166 -13.44 16.27 37.02
N ASN A 167 -13.75 17.51 36.66
CA ASN A 167 -14.63 17.89 35.55
C ASN A 167 -13.85 18.63 34.45
N GLY A 168 -12.54 18.50 34.42
CA GLY A 168 -11.66 19.09 33.44
C GLY A 168 -11.61 18.30 32.13
N SER A 169 -10.41 17.87 31.72
CA SER A 169 -10.26 17.07 30.50
C SER A 169 -10.82 15.67 30.69
N GLU A 170 -11.53 15.20 29.67
CA GLU A 170 -12.01 13.81 29.56
C GLU A 170 -11.01 12.91 28.80
N ASP A 171 -9.82 13.42 28.48
CA ASP A 171 -8.71 12.59 28.04
C ASP A 171 -8.12 11.84 29.24
N PRO A 172 -8.04 10.48 29.20
CA PRO A 172 -7.53 9.69 30.32
C PRO A 172 -6.10 10.07 30.75
N SER A 173 -5.27 10.53 29.82
CA SER A 173 -3.87 10.90 30.11
C SER A 173 -3.75 12.23 30.85
N ALA A 174 -4.76 13.09 30.77
CA ALA A 174 -4.72 14.43 31.37
C ALA A 174 -4.53 14.42 32.91
N ALA A 175 -5.02 13.39 33.60
CA ALA A 175 -4.84 13.23 35.04
C ALA A 175 -3.35 13.13 35.41
N SER A 176 -2.52 12.50 34.61
CA SER A 176 -1.09 12.34 34.83
C SER A 176 -0.27 13.48 34.23
N ASN A 177 -0.48 13.82 32.95
CA ASN A 177 0.36 14.74 32.18
C ASN A 177 -0.16 16.21 32.15
N GLY A 178 -1.33 16.52 32.71
CA GLY A 178 -1.92 17.87 32.64
C GLY A 178 -2.34 18.27 31.23
N GLY A 179 -2.55 17.29 30.35
CA GLY A 179 -2.89 17.48 28.96
C GLY A 179 -1.69 17.68 28.03
N ASP A 180 -0.44 17.67 28.52
CA ASP A 180 0.76 17.84 27.70
C ASP A 180 0.96 16.61 26.79
N LEU A 181 0.99 16.84 25.50
CA LEU A 181 1.16 15.81 24.46
C LEU A 181 2.62 15.66 24.00
N GLY A 182 3.53 16.50 24.53
CA GLY A 182 4.89 16.60 24.02
C GLY A 182 4.94 17.20 22.60
N PHE A 183 6.09 17.08 21.96
CA PHE A 183 6.28 17.51 20.56
C PHE A 183 5.65 16.53 19.59
N PHE A 184 5.02 17.05 18.55
CA PHE A 184 4.49 16.27 17.43
C PHE A 184 4.54 17.07 16.14
N THR A 185 4.41 16.36 15.01
CA THR A 185 4.42 16.93 13.67
C THR A 185 3.22 16.45 12.85
N ALA A 186 3.18 16.71 11.54
CA ALA A 186 2.10 16.29 10.66
C ALA A 186 1.82 14.77 10.74
N PHE A 187 0.56 14.39 10.58
CA PHE A 187 0.05 13.01 10.59
C PHE A 187 0.13 12.26 11.94
N GLN A 188 0.62 12.89 12.99
CA GLN A 188 0.66 12.27 14.32
C GLN A 188 -0.60 12.54 15.14
N MET A 189 -1.37 13.56 14.76
CA MET A 189 -2.68 13.89 15.32
C MET A 189 -3.73 13.89 14.22
N VAL A 190 -5.02 13.82 14.58
CA VAL A 190 -6.10 14.04 13.61
C VAL A 190 -6.02 15.43 13.01
N TYR A 191 -6.29 15.58 11.72
CA TYR A 191 -6.02 16.82 11.00
C TYR A 191 -6.63 18.09 11.63
N PRO A 192 -7.89 18.12 12.12
CA PRO A 192 -8.41 19.32 12.78
C PRO A 192 -7.63 19.72 14.04
N PHE A 193 -7.05 18.74 14.76
CA PHE A 193 -6.21 19.00 15.90
C PHE A 193 -4.83 19.53 15.48
N GLU A 194 -4.20 18.87 14.52
CA GLU A 194 -2.94 19.31 13.93
C GLU A 194 -3.06 20.74 13.40
N GLU A 195 -4.11 21.05 12.63
CA GLU A 195 -4.37 22.37 12.07
C GLU A 195 -4.40 23.44 13.19
N LYS A 196 -5.15 23.20 14.26
CA LYS A 196 -5.25 24.15 15.37
C LYS A 196 -3.93 24.31 16.13
N ALA A 197 -3.20 23.22 16.37
CA ALA A 197 -1.91 23.29 17.05
C ALA A 197 -0.88 24.10 16.25
N PHE A 198 -0.79 23.88 14.93
CA PHE A 198 0.17 24.60 14.08
C PHE A 198 -0.20 26.07 13.85
N THR A 199 -1.51 26.42 13.85
CA THR A 199 -1.99 27.80 13.62
C THR A 199 -2.11 28.63 14.90
N THR A 200 -2.09 28.03 16.08
CA THR A 200 -2.11 28.73 17.36
C THR A 200 -0.70 29.24 17.71
N SER A 201 -0.59 30.48 18.15
CA SER A 201 0.69 31.07 18.58
C SER A 201 1.19 30.48 19.89
N ILE A 202 2.51 30.49 20.11
CA ILE A 202 3.13 30.05 21.35
C ILE A 202 2.57 30.85 22.54
N GLY A 203 2.22 30.17 23.62
CA GLY A 203 1.64 30.72 24.82
C GLY A 203 0.10 30.92 24.77
N GLN A 204 -0.50 30.89 23.59
CA GLN A 204 -1.93 31.12 23.41
C GLN A 204 -2.76 29.84 23.52
N VAL A 205 -4.02 30.01 23.89
CA VAL A 205 -5.05 28.95 23.91
C VAL A 205 -5.97 29.15 22.70
N SER A 206 -6.21 28.09 21.97
CA SER A 206 -7.06 28.13 20.76
C SER A 206 -8.54 28.36 21.13
N ASP A 207 -9.32 28.79 20.15
CA ASP A 207 -10.77 28.63 20.23
C ASP A 207 -11.13 27.14 20.20
N PRO A 208 -12.29 26.76 20.81
CA PRO A 208 -12.78 25.40 20.74
C PRO A 208 -12.95 24.93 19.30
N PHE A 209 -12.49 23.74 19.03
CA PHE A 209 -12.65 23.09 17.74
C PHE A 209 -13.06 21.63 17.90
N ARG A 210 -13.66 21.07 16.86
CA ARG A 210 -14.23 19.74 16.91
C ARG A 210 -13.36 18.74 16.16
N THR A 211 -13.20 17.57 16.76
CA THR A 211 -12.69 16.36 16.11
C THR A 211 -13.72 15.24 16.22
N ARG A 212 -13.41 14.06 15.69
CA ARG A 212 -14.23 12.85 15.88
C ARG A 212 -14.36 12.41 17.34
N TYR A 213 -13.46 12.88 18.23
CA TYR A 213 -13.46 12.52 19.65
C TYR A 213 -14.28 13.49 20.51
N GLY A 214 -14.49 14.71 20.05
CA GLY A 214 -15.19 15.73 20.81
C GLY A 214 -14.71 17.15 20.54
N TYR A 215 -14.96 18.05 21.49
CA TYR A 215 -14.44 19.40 21.47
C TYR A 215 -13.11 19.49 22.20
N HIS A 216 -12.19 20.22 21.62
CA HIS A 216 -10.85 20.48 22.17
C HIS A 216 -10.58 21.96 22.29
N ILE A 217 -9.74 22.34 23.25
CA ILE A 217 -8.91 23.53 23.24
C ILE A 217 -7.44 23.10 23.35
N VAL A 218 -6.56 23.82 22.67
CA VAL A 218 -5.12 23.54 22.64
C VAL A 218 -4.37 24.78 23.13
N LYS A 219 -3.40 24.61 24.05
CA LYS A 219 -2.40 25.60 24.39
C LYS A 219 -1.07 25.18 23.78
N VAL A 220 -0.54 25.98 22.89
CA VAL A 220 0.79 25.76 22.30
C VAL A 220 1.84 26.29 23.27
N THR A 221 2.79 25.44 23.67
CA THR A 221 3.82 25.79 24.63
C THR A 221 5.18 26.02 23.97
N ASP A 222 5.44 25.37 22.85
CA ASP A 222 6.72 25.51 22.12
C ASP A 222 6.59 25.11 20.65
N LYS A 223 7.52 25.59 19.80
CA LYS A 223 7.70 25.20 18.40
C LYS A 223 9.19 25.13 18.09
N ARG A 224 9.61 24.08 17.40
CA ARG A 224 11.01 23.89 17.02
C ARG A 224 11.13 23.27 15.62
N PRO A 225 12.28 23.41 14.93
CA PRO A 225 12.59 22.60 13.76
C PRO A 225 12.56 21.11 14.10
N SER A 226 12.11 20.29 13.15
CA SER A 226 12.11 18.84 13.27
C SER A 226 13.53 18.32 13.44
N ARG A 227 13.72 17.40 14.39
CA ARG A 227 14.98 16.71 14.62
C ARG A 227 15.19 15.49 13.74
N GLY A 228 14.20 15.17 12.89
CA GLY A 228 14.23 13.97 12.05
C GLY A 228 13.88 12.70 12.83
N THR A 229 14.31 11.57 12.30
CA THR A 229 14.04 10.23 12.86
C THR A 229 15.35 9.61 13.32
N ILE A 230 15.35 9.04 14.53
CA ILE A 230 16.52 8.43 15.14
C ILE A 230 16.24 6.98 15.53
N ARG A 231 17.22 6.11 15.34
CA ARG A 231 17.24 4.75 15.85
C ARG A 231 18.44 4.62 16.78
N VAL A 232 18.17 4.11 17.97
CA VAL A 232 19.20 3.94 19.01
C VAL A 232 19.17 2.52 19.57
N ALA A 233 20.26 2.13 20.20
CA ALA A 233 20.32 1.01 21.13
C ALA A 233 20.46 1.55 22.55
N HIS A 234 20.01 0.81 23.56
CA HIS A 234 20.19 1.21 24.94
C HIS A 234 20.60 0.06 25.86
N ILE A 235 21.28 0.40 26.94
CA ILE A 235 21.44 -0.44 28.13
C ILE A 235 20.59 0.21 29.21
N MET A 236 19.68 -0.57 29.82
CA MET A 236 18.76 -0.09 30.85
C MET A 236 19.04 -0.80 32.17
N VAL A 237 19.14 -0.03 33.25
CA VAL A 237 19.04 -0.53 34.62
C VAL A 237 17.71 -0.04 35.19
N SER A 238 16.78 -0.98 35.30
CA SER A 238 15.39 -0.66 35.68
C SER A 238 15.27 -0.25 37.14
N THR A 239 14.42 0.74 37.40
CA THR A 239 13.95 1.04 38.74
C THR A 239 12.44 1.14 38.72
N GLY A 240 11.75 0.48 39.63
CA GLY A 240 10.30 0.65 39.77
C GLY A 240 9.95 2.11 40.06
N LYS A 241 8.76 2.54 39.63
CA LYS A 241 8.28 3.89 39.85
C LYS A 241 8.30 4.28 41.34
N ASP A 242 7.99 3.32 42.21
CA ASP A 242 7.93 3.47 43.69
C ASP A 242 9.20 2.89 44.37
N ALA A 243 10.31 2.76 43.65
CA ALA A 243 11.55 2.23 44.22
C ALA A 243 12.08 3.15 45.35
N THR A 244 12.67 2.52 46.36
CA THR A 244 13.30 3.22 47.48
C THR A 244 14.48 4.06 47.01
N THR A 245 14.87 5.07 47.80
CA THR A 245 16.06 5.88 47.52
C THR A 245 17.32 5.04 47.41
N GLU A 246 17.45 4.00 48.22
CA GLU A 246 18.55 3.05 48.19
C GLU A 246 18.57 2.24 46.88
N ALA A 247 17.42 1.71 46.44
CA ALA A 247 17.31 0.97 45.15
C ALA A 247 17.66 1.87 43.96
N LYS A 248 17.21 3.13 43.95
CA LYS A 248 17.59 4.13 42.93
C LYS A 248 19.08 4.42 42.95
N GLY A 249 19.68 4.55 44.13
CA GLY A 249 21.13 4.76 44.29
C GLY A 249 21.96 3.56 43.77
N ASN A 250 21.50 2.33 44.07
CA ASN A 250 22.17 1.11 43.58
C ASN A 250 22.08 1.00 42.05
N ALA A 251 20.92 1.34 41.44
CA ALA A 251 20.77 1.36 39.99
C ALA A 251 21.66 2.43 39.33
N GLU A 252 21.74 3.61 39.92
CA GLU A 252 22.63 4.68 39.48
C GLU A 252 24.11 4.26 39.54
N LYS A 253 24.52 3.60 40.61
CA LYS A 253 25.87 3.06 40.72
C LYS A 253 26.14 2.02 39.65
N LYS A 254 25.22 1.04 39.47
CA LYS A 254 25.34 -0.02 38.46
C LYS A 254 25.47 0.55 37.03
N ILE A 255 24.63 1.54 36.66
CA ILE A 255 24.71 2.10 35.30
C ILE A 255 26.00 2.90 35.08
N ASN A 256 26.53 3.59 36.09
CA ASN A 256 27.81 4.28 36.01
C ASN A 256 28.98 3.28 35.85
N GLU A 257 28.99 2.17 36.59
CA GLU A 257 29.97 1.10 36.39
C GLU A 257 29.94 0.53 34.98
N ILE A 258 28.74 0.36 34.37
CA ILE A 258 28.58 -0.07 32.98
C ILE A 258 29.11 1.00 32.01
N TYR A 259 28.86 2.28 32.30
CA TYR A 259 29.38 3.40 31.51
C TYR A 259 30.89 3.43 31.52
N ASP A 260 31.54 3.28 32.71
CA ASP A 260 32.98 3.26 32.83
C ASP A 260 33.62 2.10 32.05
N LYS A 261 32.99 0.93 32.03
CA LYS A 261 33.42 -0.22 31.23
C LYS A 261 33.31 0.07 29.72
N LEU A 262 32.24 0.75 29.26
CA LEU A 262 32.12 1.19 27.85
C LEU A 262 33.23 2.18 27.49
N VAL A 263 33.53 3.13 28.37
CA VAL A 263 34.65 4.10 28.18
C VAL A 263 36.00 3.38 28.17
N ALA A 264 36.15 2.32 28.95
CA ALA A 264 37.35 1.46 28.94
C ALA A 264 37.47 0.56 27.71
N GLY A 265 36.46 0.55 26.81
CA GLY A 265 36.48 -0.19 25.54
C GLY A 265 35.86 -1.58 25.59
N GLU A 266 35.12 -1.93 26.64
CA GLU A 266 34.32 -3.17 26.63
C GLU A 266 33.24 -3.13 25.53
N LYS A 267 32.98 -4.27 24.92
CA LYS A 267 32.02 -4.37 23.78
C LYS A 267 30.59 -4.10 24.23
N TRP A 268 29.90 -3.26 23.48
CA TRP A 268 28.50 -2.90 23.70
C TRP A 268 27.59 -4.13 23.83
N GLU A 269 27.71 -5.08 22.90
CA GLU A 269 26.89 -6.29 22.82
C GLU A 269 27.03 -7.16 24.07
N THR A 270 28.24 -7.26 24.61
CA THR A 270 28.55 -7.99 25.84
C THR A 270 27.85 -7.33 27.03
N LEU A 271 27.96 -6.02 27.17
CA LEU A 271 27.37 -5.29 28.29
C LEU A 271 25.84 -5.24 28.23
N VAL A 272 25.25 -5.13 27.03
CA VAL A 272 23.81 -5.27 26.83
C VAL A 272 23.33 -6.64 27.32
N SER A 273 23.99 -7.71 26.86
CA SER A 273 23.58 -9.10 27.18
C SER A 273 23.69 -9.41 28.67
N LEU A 274 24.72 -8.86 29.35
CA LEU A 274 25.01 -9.17 30.76
C LEU A 274 24.25 -8.27 31.75
N HIS A 275 23.94 -7.03 31.37
CA HIS A 275 23.57 -6.01 32.34
C HIS A 275 22.27 -5.27 32.04
N SER A 276 21.74 -5.33 30.80
CA SER A 276 20.50 -4.63 30.46
C SER A 276 19.28 -5.35 31.00
N ASP A 277 18.45 -4.64 31.71
CA ASP A 277 17.18 -5.15 32.28
C ASP A 277 16.01 -5.07 31.26
N ASP A 278 16.20 -4.50 30.05
CA ASP A 278 15.16 -4.48 29.01
C ASP A 278 15.19 -5.75 28.17
N ALA A 279 14.46 -6.78 28.63
CA ALA A 279 14.37 -8.07 27.96
C ALA A 279 13.88 -8.01 26.50
N ASN A 280 13.14 -6.95 26.11
CA ASN A 280 12.60 -6.81 24.76
C ASN A 280 13.68 -6.42 23.75
N SER A 281 14.67 -5.63 24.15
CA SER A 281 15.73 -5.13 23.28
C SER A 281 17.04 -5.93 23.39
N VAL A 282 17.32 -6.64 24.50
CA VAL A 282 18.56 -7.40 24.71
C VAL A 282 18.89 -8.34 23.53
N LYS A 283 17.90 -9.09 23.03
CA LYS A 283 18.07 -10.02 21.89
C LYS A 283 18.43 -9.32 20.57
N LYS A 284 18.30 -7.99 20.51
CA LYS A 284 18.63 -7.13 19.38
C LYS A 284 19.75 -6.17 19.75
N ASN A 285 20.66 -6.56 20.62
CA ASN A 285 21.79 -5.75 21.09
C ASN A 285 21.35 -4.39 21.68
N GLY A 286 20.17 -4.34 22.31
CA GLY A 286 19.58 -3.14 22.89
C GLY A 286 18.86 -2.23 21.89
N GLU A 287 18.74 -2.59 20.61
CA GLU A 287 18.11 -1.74 19.59
C GLU A 287 16.62 -1.55 19.85
N LEU A 288 16.19 -0.29 19.73
CA LEU A 288 14.79 0.16 19.84
C LEU A 288 14.23 0.51 18.46
N PRO A 289 12.89 0.43 18.31
CA PRO A 289 12.23 0.98 17.12
C PRO A 289 12.59 2.45 16.92
N ALA A 290 12.68 2.89 15.66
CA ALA A 290 12.95 4.28 15.33
C ALA A 290 11.86 5.20 15.89
N PHE A 291 12.24 6.37 16.42
CA PHE A 291 11.36 7.38 16.98
C PHE A 291 11.75 8.78 16.49
N GLY A 292 10.92 9.79 16.83
CA GLY A 292 11.11 11.18 16.39
C GLY A 292 10.06 11.61 15.37
N SER A 293 10.42 12.61 14.57
CA SER A 293 9.48 13.24 13.64
C SER A 293 8.93 12.26 12.60
N GLY A 294 7.62 12.22 12.45
CA GLY A 294 6.95 11.37 11.46
C GLY A 294 6.78 9.90 11.85
N THR A 295 7.23 9.48 13.05
CA THR A 295 6.97 8.14 13.59
C THR A 295 5.81 8.15 14.60
N THR A 296 5.23 6.98 14.85
CA THR A 296 4.20 6.79 15.91
C THR A 296 4.83 6.43 17.24
N GLN A 297 6.10 6.04 17.25
CA GLN A 297 6.82 5.67 18.46
C GLN A 297 7.15 6.92 19.28
N ARG A 298 6.86 6.86 20.58
CA ARG A 298 7.14 7.92 21.54
C ARG A 298 8.12 7.43 22.60
N MET A 299 9.07 8.29 22.96
CA MET A 299 9.97 8.09 24.09
C MET A 299 9.69 9.14 25.16
N VAL A 300 10.07 8.87 26.40
CA VAL A 300 10.03 9.90 27.45
C VAL A 300 10.98 11.03 27.12
N PRO A 301 10.63 12.30 27.41
CA PRO A 301 11.42 13.46 26.96
C PRO A 301 12.91 13.39 27.29
N ALA A 302 13.26 13.00 28.51
CA ALA A 302 14.68 12.90 28.92
C ALA A 302 15.47 11.89 28.07
N PHE A 303 14.87 10.76 27.70
CA PHE A 303 15.50 9.76 26.81
C PHE A 303 15.63 10.30 25.38
N GLU A 304 14.55 10.90 24.88
CA GLU A 304 14.52 11.45 23.52
C GLU A 304 15.56 12.56 23.35
N ASP A 305 15.63 13.50 24.30
CA ASP A 305 16.57 14.61 24.23
C ASP A 305 18.03 14.14 24.31
N ALA A 306 18.32 13.15 25.16
CA ALA A 306 19.65 12.56 25.23
C ALA A 306 20.02 11.78 23.93
N ALA A 307 19.06 11.10 23.31
CA ALA A 307 19.29 10.42 22.06
C ALA A 307 19.64 11.40 20.92
N PHE A 308 18.87 12.49 20.76
CA PHE A 308 19.11 13.52 19.74
C PHE A 308 20.31 14.44 20.05
N ALA A 309 20.88 14.38 21.25
CA ALA A 309 22.14 15.05 21.58
C ALA A 309 23.37 14.33 20.98
N LEU A 310 23.25 13.04 20.67
CA LEU A 310 24.30 12.26 20.01
C LEU A 310 24.46 12.70 18.55
N LYS A 311 25.71 12.77 18.06
CA LYS A 311 26.02 13.31 16.72
C LYS A 311 26.59 12.29 15.76
N GLU A 312 27.24 11.24 16.27
CA GLU A 312 27.95 10.27 15.45
C GLU A 312 27.40 8.86 15.69
N VAL A 313 27.22 8.10 14.63
CA VAL A 313 26.83 6.69 14.74
C VAL A 313 27.88 5.92 15.56
N GLY A 314 27.39 5.18 16.54
CA GLY A 314 28.23 4.49 17.51
C GLY A 314 28.54 5.28 18.78
N GLN A 315 28.33 6.61 18.80
CA GLN A 315 28.45 7.42 20.02
C GLN A 315 27.38 6.99 21.04
N PHE A 316 27.74 6.99 22.32
CA PHE A 316 26.83 6.70 23.41
C PHE A 316 26.77 7.82 24.44
N SER A 317 25.60 7.95 25.09
CA SER A 317 25.36 8.99 26.09
C SER A 317 26.01 8.66 27.44
N LYS A 318 26.16 9.67 28.29
CA LYS A 318 26.27 9.45 29.73
C LYS A 318 24.99 8.81 30.24
N PRO A 319 24.95 8.22 31.46
CA PRO A 319 23.75 7.71 32.07
C PRO A 319 22.61 8.75 32.12
N VAL A 320 21.44 8.39 31.62
CA VAL A 320 20.23 9.22 31.54
C VAL A 320 19.18 8.65 32.47
N LYS A 321 18.64 9.45 33.36
CA LYS A 321 17.59 9.06 34.29
C LYS A 321 16.21 9.28 33.66
N THR A 322 15.32 8.29 33.80
CA THR A 322 13.90 8.37 33.44
C THR A 322 13.03 7.76 34.55
N ASP A 323 11.71 7.78 34.38
CA ASP A 323 10.80 7.10 35.32
C ASP A 323 10.90 5.56 35.26
N PHE A 324 11.57 5.00 34.24
CA PHE A 324 11.81 3.56 34.08
C PHE A 324 13.13 3.10 34.68
N GLY A 325 14.02 4.02 35.03
CA GLY A 325 15.36 3.74 35.53
C GLY A 325 16.43 4.57 34.85
N PHE A 326 17.62 4.02 34.76
CA PHE A 326 18.78 4.65 34.14
C PHE A 326 19.14 3.98 32.81
N HIS A 327 19.53 4.77 31.83
CA HIS A 327 19.83 4.32 30.48
C HIS A 327 21.18 4.86 29.99
N ILE A 328 21.93 4.07 29.25
CA ILE A 328 22.99 4.52 28.33
C ILE A 328 22.46 4.32 26.94
N ILE A 329 22.47 5.36 26.11
CA ILE A 329 21.85 5.39 24.78
C ILE A 329 22.97 5.46 23.73
N LYS A 330 22.97 4.56 22.76
CA LYS A 330 23.93 4.52 21.64
C LYS A 330 23.22 4.85 20.34
N LEU A 331 23.76 5.79 19.57
CA LEU A 331 23.23 6.14 18.25
C LEU A 331 23.51 5.03 17.24
N VAL A 332 22.47 4.52 16.62
CA VAL A 332 22.54 3.51 15.55
C VAL A 332 22.32 4.16 14.18
N GLU A 333 21.32 5.03 14.05
CA GLU A 333 21.00 5.72 12.81
C GLU A 333 20.29 7.04 13.12
N TRP A 334 20.59 8.07 12.34
CA TRP A 334 19.88 9.34 12.36
C TRP A 334 19.59 9.79 10.93
N LYS A 335 18.32 10.12 10.67
CA LYS A 335 17.83 10.59 9.37
C LYS A 335 17.19 11.94 9.54
N GLU A 336 17.71 12.94 8.89
CA GLU A 336 17.04 14.23 8.76
C GLU A 336 15.76 14.12 7.92
N VAL A 337 14.93 15.16 7.98
CA VAL A 337 13.76 15.25 7.10
C VAL A 337 14.24 15.35 5.64
N SER A 338 13.83 14.41 4.82
CA SER A 338 14.20 14.36 3.41
C SER A 338 13.62 15.54 2.62
N SER A 339 14.14 15.80 1.42
CA SER A 339 13.66 16.88 0.55
C SER A 339 12.20 16.70 0.13
N PHE A 340 11.52 17.81 -0.19
CA PHE A 340 10.13 17.78 -0.66
C PHE A 340 9.94 16.85 -1.86
N GLU A 341 10.81 16.92 -2.84
CA GLU A 341 10.72 16.11 -4.06
C GLU A 341 10.82 14.62 -3.77
N SER A 342 11.71 14.22 -2.86
CA SER A 342 11.84 12.81 -2.47
C SER A 342 10.63 12.29 -1.67
N MET A 343 9.98 13.16 -0.88
CA MET A 343 8.83 12.82 -0.05
C MET A 343 7.48 13.01 -0.74
N LYS A 344 7.42 13.74 -1.86
CA LYS A 344 6.19 14.19 -2.51
C LYS A 344 5.18 13.07 -2.78
N LYS A 345 5.63 11.96 -3.34
CA LYS A 345 4.76 10.80 -3.65
C LYS A 345 4.19 10.14 -2.39
N GLU A 346 5.01 10.00 -1.36
CA GLU A 346 4.59 9.45 -0.07
C GLU A 346 3.59 10.38 0.62
N LEU A 347 3.89 11.68 0.65
CA LEU A 347 3.02 12.71 1.23
C LEU A 347 1.69 12.78 0.50
N GLN A 348 1.69 12.72 -0.83
CA GLN A 348 0.46 12.66 -1.62
C GLN A 348 -0.42 11.47 -1.19
N THR A 349 0.20 10.30 -1.00
CA THR A 349 -0.50 9.09 -0.55
C THR A 349 -1.06 9.25 0.87
N LYS A 350 -0.28 9.84 1.78
CA LYS A 350 -0.71 10.12 3.17
C LYS A 350 -1.85 11.14 3.21
N VAL A 351 -1.74 12.25 2.49
CA VAL A 351 -2.77 13.29 2.38
C VAL A 351 -4.09 12.71 1.87
N ASN A 352 -4.05 11.88 0.84
CA ASN A 352 -5.25 11.28 0.25
C ASN A 352 -5.98 10.30 1.21
N LYS A 353 -5.26 9.71 2.16
CA LYS A 353 -5.83 8.77 3.16
C LYS A 353 -6.23 9.46 4.47
N ASP A 354 -5.76 10.66 4.70
CA ASP A 354 -5.98 11.42 5.93
C ASP A 354 -7.32 12.19 5.92
N GLU A 355 -7.78 12.64 7.10
CA GLU A 355 -9.00 13.46 7.22
C GLU A 355 -8.92 14.79 6.44
N ARG A 356 -7.72 15.31 6.15
CA ARG A 356 -7.53 16.53 5.32
C ARG A 356 -8.03 16.35 3.89
N SER A 357 -8.10 15.11 3.38
CA SER A 357 -8.69 14.82 2.09
C SER A 357 -10.18 15.19 2.00
N LYS A 358 -10.90 15.23 3.13
CA LYS A 358 -12.29 15.71 3.16
C LYS A 358 -12.39 17.18 2.78
N LYS A 359 -11.42 18.01 3.20
CA LYS A 359 -11.37 19.43 2.87
C LYS A 359 -11.16 19.62 1.36
N THR A 360 -10.25 18.85 0.76
CA THR A 360 -10.02 18.90 -0.69
C THR A 360 -11.25 18.40 -1.47
N GLN A 361 -11.94 17.37 -0.98
CA GLN A 361 -13.21 16.92 -1.59
C GLN A 361 -14.34 17.94 -1.47
N ASP A 362 -14.48 18.62 -0.32
CA ASP A 362 -15.53 19.62 -0.13
C ASP A 362 -15.26 20.84 -1.02
N ALA A 363 -14.00 21.27 -1.15
CA ALA A 363 -13.58 22.30 -2.10
C ALA A 363 -13.88 21.90 -3.55
N PHE A 364 -13.58 20.64 -3.89
CA PHE A 364 -13.85 20.09 -5.22
C PHE A 364 -15.34 20.06 -5.53
N VAL A 365 -16.18 19.56 -4.61
CA VAL A 365 -17.64 19.55 -4.78
C VAL A 365 -18.18 20.97 -4.94
N SER A 366 -17.66 21.94 -4.18
CA SER A 366 -18.04 23.35 -4.33
C SER A 366 -17.70 23.88 -5.73
N LYS A 367 -16.53 23.53 -6.26
CA LYS A 367 -16.10 23.86 -7.61
C LYS A 367 -16.98 23.17 -8.68
N LEU A 368 -17.31 21.91 -8.49
CA LEU A 368 -18.23 21.18 -9.40
C LEU A 368 -19.63 21.82 -9.41
N LYS A 369 -20.16 22.20 -8.24
CA LYS A 369 -21.41 22.94 -8.14
C LYS A 369 -21.41 24.23 -8.97
N ALA A 370 -20.30 24.98 -8.90
CA ALA A 370 -20.15 26.20 -9.70
C ALA A 370 -20.04 25.88 -11.19
N ASN A 371 -19.19 24.92 -11.57
CA ASN A 371 -18.94 24.56 -12.97
C ASN A 371 -20.16 23.97 -13.66
N TYR A 372 -21.02 23.24 -12.92
CA TYR A 372 -22.23 22.58 -13.46
C TYR A 372 -23.52 23.34 -13.19
N HIS A 373 -23.43 24.62 -12.88
CA HIS A 373 -24.62 25.45 -12.66
C HIS A 373 -25.64 24.78 -11.73
N TYR A 374 -25.16 24.28 -10.59
CA TYR A 374 -25.97 23.58 -9.60
C TYR A 374 -27.20 24.39 -9.19
N ALA A 375 -28.37 23.79 -9.32
CA ALA A 375 -29.63 24.40 -8.91
C ALA A 375 -30.36 23.52 -7.87
N TYR A 376 -30.42 24.01 -6.64
CA TYR A 376 -31.11 23.33 -5.53
C TYR A 376 -32.63 23.43 -5.65
N LYS A 377 -33.34 22.31 -5.50
CA LYS A 377 -34.81 22.21 -5.56
C LYS A 377 -35.39 21.51 -4.32
N GLY A 378 -34.57 21.27 -3.28
CA GLY A 378 -34.86 20.30 -2.24
C GLY A 378 -35.78 20.74 -1.09
N ASP A 379 -35.93 22.03 -0.78
CA ASP A 379 -36.59 22.47 0.45
C ASP A 379 -38.00 21.88 0.67
N LYS A 380 -38.86 22.00 -0.33
CA LYS A 380 -40.21 21.41 -0.29
C LYS A 380 -40.20 19.89 -0.38
N ASN A 381 -39.23 19.33 -1.06
CA ASN A 381 -39.12 17.91 -1.36
C ASN A 381 -38.56 17.11 -0.20
N LEU A 382 -37.71 17.73 0.64
CA LEU A 382 -37.19 17.15 1.91
C LEU A 382 -38.29 17.04 2.98
N LYS A 383 -39.31 17.88 2.96
CA LYS A 383 -40.42 17.84 3.91
C LYS A 383 -41.11 16.47 3.93
N TRP A 384 -41.28 15.83 2.77
CA TRP A 384 -41.83 14.49 2.68
C TRP A 384 -41.03 13.46 3.49
N PHE A 385 -39.70 13.51 3.42
CA PHE A 385 -38.83 12.60 4.19
C PHE A 385 -38.88 12.88 5.68
N ASN A 386 -38.98 14.14 6.10
CA ASN A 386 -39.16 14.52 7.50
C ASN A 386 -40.42 13.93 8.13
N GLU A 387 -41.48 13.81 7.33
CA GLU A 387 -42.79 13.25 7.75
C GLU A 387 -42.86 11.72 7.64
N LYS A 388 -42.13 11.11 6.71
CA LYS A 388 -42.25 9.68 6.37
C LYS A 388 -41.12 8.81 6.90
N LEU A 389 -40.01 9.40 7.36
CA LEU A 389 -38.94 8.67 8.03
C LEU A 389 -39.44 8.24 9.42
N ASP A 390 -39.37 6.96 9.72
CA ASP A 390 -39.85 6.39 10.99
C ASP A 390 -38.76 5.53 11.65
N SER A 391 -39.10 4.92 12.79
CA SER A 391 -38.14 4.11 13.55
C SER A 391 -37.59 2.88 12.80
N THR A 392 -38.28 2.42 11.78
CA THR A 392 -37.85 1.27 10.95
C THR A 392 -36.61 1.59 10.11
N TYR A 393 -36.34 2.88 9.85
CA TYR A 393 -35.13 3.35 9.20
C TYR A 393 -33.86 2.88 9.94
N TYR A 394 -33.82 3.05 11.24
CA TYR A 394 -32.66 2.67 12.06
C TYR A 394 -32.45 1.16 12.19
N LEU A 395 -33.49 0.38 11.78
CA LEU A 395 -33.46 -1.08 11.74
C LEU A 395 -33.15 -1.62 10.33
N GLY A 396 -32.99 -0.74 9.34
CA GLY A 396 -32.82 -1.12 7.92
C GLY A 396 -34.04 -1.76 7.29
N LYS A 397 -35.22 -1.45 7.81
CA LYS A 397 -36.52 -1.96 7.35
C LYS A 397 -37.38 -0.88 6.71
N TRP A 398 -36.95 0.37 6.71
CA TRP A 398 -37.67 1.47 6.05
C TRP A 398 -37.49 1.32 4.54
N SER A 399 -38.60 1.47 3.80
CA SER A 399 -38.59 1.46 2.34
C SER A 399 -39.51 2.55 1.80
N VAL A 400 -39.13 3.07 0.65
CA VAL A 400 -39.93 4.03 -0.11
C VAL A 400 -41.01 3.36 -0.96
N ASP A 401 -40.95 2.06 -1.16
CA ASP A 401 -41.83 1.30 -2.05
C ASP A 401 -43.32 1.60 -1.82
N GLY A 402 -44.01 2.03 -2.86
CA GLY A 402 -45.42 2.41 -2.83
C GLY A 402 -45.76 3.69 -2.04
N LYS A 403 -44.79 4.32 -1.36
CA LYS A 403 -45.02 5.52 -0.54
C LYS A 403 -44.82 6.82 -1.31
N LEU A 404 -43.94 6.84 -2.30
CA LEU A 404 -43.62 8.03 -3.08
C LEU A 404 -44.55 8.15 -4.28
N LYS A 405 -45.51 9.07 -4.19
CA LYS A 405 -46.53 9.29 -5.26
C LYS A 405 -45.97 10.05 -6.47
N SER A 406 -44.89 10.81 -6.30
CA SER A 406 -44.27 11.58 -7.37
C SER A 406 -42.76 11.62 -7.17
N ASN A 407 -41.98 11.46 -8.25
CA ASN A 407 -40.55 11.50 -8.23
C ASN A 407 -40.07 12.93 -8.54
N LYS A 408 -39.96 13.78 -7.52
CA LYS A 408 -39.56 15.19 -7.68
C LYS A 408 -38.07 15.35 -7.69
N VAL A 409 -37.60 16.34 -8.45
CA VAL A 409 -36.18 16.72 -8.53
C VAL A 409 -35.73 17.35 -7.22
N MET A 410 -34.57 16.94 -6.74
CA MET A 410 -33.92 17.45 -5.53
C MET A 410 -32.89 18.53 -5.84
N PHE A 411 -32.16 18.37 -6.94
CA PHE A 411 -31.26 19.37 -7.52
C PHE A 411 -30.99 19.06 -8.99
N GLU A 412 -30.36 20.00 -9.70
CA GLU A 412 -29.97 19.89 -11.11
C GLU A 412 -28.50 20.23 -11.27
N LEU A 413 -27.84 19.60 -12.26
CA LEU A 413 -26.50 19.94 -12.75
C LEU A 413 -26.60 20.17 -14.26
N ASN A 414 -26.22 21.35 -14.75
CA ASN A 414 -26.35 21.76 -16.16
C ASN A 414 -27.76 21.58 -16.74
N GLY A 415 -28.80 21.67 -15.91
CA GLY A 415 -30.18 21.40 -16.29
C GLY A 415 -30.56 19.91 -16.31
N GLU A 416 -29.61 19.00 -16.09
CA GLU A 416 -29.87 17.56 -15.94
C GLU A 416 -30.36 17.23 -14.54
N SER A 417 -31.39 16.40 -14.43
CA SER A 417 -32.04 16.09 -13.14
C SER A 417 -32.46 14.63 -12.97
N ALA A 418 -32.31 13.78 -13.99
CA ALA A 418 -32.82 12.42 -14.00
C ALA A 418 -32.36 11.57 -12.81
N ASP A 419 -31.12 11.73 -12.40
CA ASP A 419 -30.48 10.97 -11.33
C ASP A 419 -30.58 11.65 -9.93
N PHE A 420 -31.09 12.88 -9.87
CA PHE A 420 -31.11 13.70 -8.65
C PHE A 420 -32.51 13.90 -8.09
N THR A 421 -33.22 12.81 -7.89
CA THR A 421 -34.64 12.79 -7.55
C THR A 421 -34.88 12.32 -6.11
N GLN A 422 -36.12 12.48 -5.64
CA GLN A 422 -36.58 11.93 -4.36
C GLN A 422 -36.41 10.42 -4.31
N GLN A 423 -36.63 9.69 -5.41
CA GLN A 423 -36.43 8.24 -5.47
C GLN A 423 -34.94 7.87 -5.23
N ALA A 424 -34.01 8.57 -5.88
CA ALA A 424 -32.59 8.33 -5.71
C ALA A 424 -32.14 8.62 -4.27
N PHE A 425 -32.65 9.70 -3.66
CA PHE A 425 -32.35 9.98 -2.26
C PHE A 425 -32.96 8.94 -1.30
N ALA A 426 -34.16 8.46 -1.58
CA ALA A 426 -34.79 7.40 -0.80
C ALA A 426 -33.95 6.10 -0.84
N GLN A 427 -33.51 5.68 -2.02
CA GLN A 427 -32.64 4.52 -2.19
C GLN A 427 -31.30 4.69 -1.46
N TYR A 428 -30.79 5.92 -1.41
CA TYR A 428 -29.61 6.22 -0.60
C TYR A 428 -29.89 6.02 0.88
N LEU A 429 -31.00 6.51 1.41
CA LEU A 429 -31.40 6.31 2.80
C LEU A 429 -31.54 4.83 3.16
N GLU A 430 -32.18 4.02 2.31
CA GLU A 430 -32.34 2.58 2.49
C GLU A 430 -31.01 1.85 2.63
N LYS A 431 -29.98 2.27 1.89
CA LYS A 431 -28.66 1.65 1.91
C LYS A 431 -27.75 2.17 3.02
N ASN A 432 -27.93 3.41 3.47
CA ASN A 432 -27.02 4.13 4.36
C ASN A 432 -27.57 4.40 5.77
N TYR A 433 -28.36 3.49 6.30
CA TYR A 433 -28.96 3.62 7.65
C TYR A 433 -28.00 3.24 8.78
N ARG A 434 -26.99 2.40 8.52
CA ARG A 434 -26.09 1.86 9.55
C ARG A 434 -25.27 2.97 10.19
N GLY A 435 -25.23 2.97 11.53
CA GLY A 435 -24.48 3.97 12.30
C GLY A 435 -25.14 5.34 12.38
N VAL A 436 -26.34 5.52 11.80
CA VAL A 436 -27.13 6.73 11.95
C VAL A 436 -27.77 6.73 13.34
N LYS A 437 -27.46 7.72 14.15
CA LYS A 437 -28.07 7.89 15.47
C LYS A 437 -29.47 8.51 15.34
N ARG A 438 -30.38 8.11 16.25
CA ARG A 438 -31.73 8.68 16.33
C ARG A 438 -31.65 10.13 16.76
N ASP A 439 -32.36 10.98 16.06
CA ASP A 439 -32.55 12.39 16.34
C ASP A 439 -33.88 12.83 15.73
N GLU A 440 -34.24 14.11 15.81
CA GLU A 440 -35.38 14.64 15.04
C GLU A 440 -35.21 14.34 13.55
N ASN A 441 -36.28 13.85 12.92
CA ASN A 441 -36.24 13.49 11.50
C ASN A 441 -35.65 14.59 10.61
N LYS A 442 -35.99 15.86 10.88
CA LYS A 442 -35.47 17.01 10.16
C LYS A 442 -33.93 17.08 10.19
N VAL A 443 -33.32 16.79 11.35
CA VAL A 443 -31.87 16.79 11.53
C VAL A 443 -31.24 15.62 10.78
N VAL A 444 -31.81 14.42 10.93
CA VAL A 444 -31.33 13.20 10.27
C VAL A 444 -31.41 13.35 8.74
N VAL A 445 -32.57 13.76 8.24
CA VAL A 445 -32.80 13.94 6.81
C VAL A 445 -31.86 14.99 6.19
N ALA A 446 -31.69 16.14 6.85
CA ALA A 446 -30.79 17.19 6.37
C ALA A 446 -29.33 16.70 6.30
N LYS A 447 -28.87 15.96 7.32
CA LYS A 447 -27.53 15.38 7.35
C LYS A 447 -27.33 14.32 6.27
N GLN A 448 -28.28 13.42 6.11
CA GLN A 448 -28.25 12.39 5.07
C GLN A 448 -28.33 12.99 3.67
N TYR A 449 -29.16 14.02 3.48
CA TYR A 449 -29.24 14.74 2.22
C TYR A 449 -27.91 15.35 1.81
N LYS A 450 -27.23 16.06 2.72
CA LYS A 450 -25.92 16.64 2.46
C LYS A 450 -24.87 15.57 2.05
N SER A 451 -24.94 14.41 2.69
CA SER A 451 -24.03 13.29 2.35
C SER A 451 -24.35 12.69 0.99
N TRP A 452 -25.65 12.49 0.69
CA TRP A 452 -26.12 12.00 -0.60
C TRP A 452 -25.82 12.98 -1.73
N GLU A 453 -26.10 14.27 -1.55
CA GLU A 453 -25.83 15.32 -2.54
C GLU A 453 -24.37 15.33 -2.94
N LYS A 454 -23.46 15.29 -1.95
CA LYS A 454 -22.01 15.19 -2.19
C LYS A 454 -21.65 13.93 -2.99
N ALA A 455 -22.17 12.78 -2.59
CA ALA A 455 -21.92 11.51 -3.27
C ALA A 455 -22.48 11.51 -4.70
N ALA A 456 -23.66 12.05 -4.91
CA ALA A 456 -24.31 12.11 -6.23
C ALA A 456 -23.57 13.04 -7.21
N ILE A 457 -23.07 14.19 -6.73
CA ILE A 457 -22.27 15.11 -7.54
C ILE A 457 -20.93 14.47 -7.93
N LEU A 458 -20.27 13.79 -7.00
CA LEU A 458 -19.02 13.07 -7.29
C LEU A 458 -19.24 11.90 -8.25
N GLN A 459 -20.38 11.19 -8.13
CA GLN A 459 -20.76 10.11 -9.04
C GLN A 459 -21.05 10.63 -10.45
N TYR A 460 -21.71 11.79 -10.56
CA TYR A 460 -21.90 12.46 -11.85
C TYR A 460 -20.55 12.82 -12.49
N GLU A 461 -19.65 13.46 -11.74
CA GLU A 461 -18.30 13.75 -12.23
C GLU A 461 -17.59 12.48 -12.69
N GLU A 462 -17.63 11.41 -11.87
CA GLU A 462 -17.02 10.12 -12.20
C GLU A 462 -17.57 9.54 -13.51
N SER A 463 -18.87 9.66 -13.74
CA SER A 463 -19.52 9.11 -14.94
C SER A 463 -19.05 9.77 -16.24
N ILE A 464 -18.65 11.03 -16.18
CA ILE A 464 -18.21 11.81 -17.35
C ILE A 464 -16.69 11.88 -17.50
N LEU A 465 -15.91 11.31 -16.55
CA LEU A 465 -14.44 11.27 -16.66
C LEU A 465 -13.94 10.67 -17.98
N PRO A 466 -14.52 9.58 -18.51
CA PRO A 466 -14.06 9.02 -19.79
C PRO A 466 -14.23 9.98 -20.98
N THR A 467 -15.19 10.92 -20.89
CA THR A 467 -15.42 11.95 -21.91
C THR A 467 -14.47 13.12 -21.73
N LYS A 468 -14.15 13.50 -20.47
CA LYS A 468 -13.28 14.62 -20.14
C LYS A 468 -11.80 14.29 -20.31
N TYR A 469 -11.40 13.06 -20.02
CA TYR A 469 -10.00 12.62 -19.93
C TYR A 469 -9.78 11.38 -20.80
N PRO A 470 -9.28 11.56 -22.04
CA PRO A 470 -9.00 10.45 -22.95
C PRO A 470 -8.06 9.39 -22.35
N GLU A 471 -7.06 9.82 -21.57
CA GLU A 471 -6.13 8.95 -20.87
C GLU A 471 -6.81 8.07 -19.81
N TYR A 472 -7.82 8.61 -19.12
CA TYR A 472 -8.63 7.82 -18.17
C TYR A 472 -9.48 6.78 -18.89
N LYS A 473 -10.10 7.17 -20.04
CA LYS A 473 -10.87 6.24 -20.89
C LYS A 473 -9.99 5.09 -21.38
N ALA A 474 -8.80 5.40 -21.85
CA ALA A 474 -7.85 4.41 -22.36
C ALA A 474 -7.37 3.47 -21.24
N LEU A 475 -7.11 3.99 -20.04
CA LEU A 475 -6.74 3.20 -18.88
C LEU A 475 -7.88 2.25 -18.43
N LEU A 476 -9.13 2.72 -18.43
CA LEU A 476 -10.28 1.86 -18.14
C LEU A 476 -10.42 0.73 -19.16
N LYS A 477 -10.21 1.03 -20.44
CA LYS A 477 -10.25 0.01 -21.50
C LYS A 477 -9.14 -1.02 -21.31
N GLU A 478 -7.95 -0.61 -20.95
CA GLU A 478 -6.84 -1.51 -20.66
C GLU A 478 -7.16 -2.47 -19.51
N TYR A 479 -7.73 -1.96 -18.41
CA TYR A 479 -8.16 -2.82 -17.29
C TYR A 479 -9.29 -3.76 -17.68
N HIS A 480 -10.27 -3.28 -18.45
CA HIS A 480 -11.35 -4.10 -18.99
C HIS A 480 -10.79 -5.26 -19.84
N ASP A 481 -9.98 -4.92 -20.84
CA ASP A 481 -9.38 -5.89 -21.75
C ASP A 481 -8.50 -6.90 -21.00
N GLY A 482 -7.74 -6.44 -20.00
CA GLY A 482 -6.89 -7.30 -19.17
C GLY A 482 -7.68 -8.29 -18.31
N ILE A 483 -8.78 -7.85 -17.68
CA ILE A 483 -9.63 -8.72 -16.82
C ILE A 483 -10.27 -9.83 -17.66
N ILE A 484 -10.91 -9.47 -18.77
CA ILE A 484 -11.61 -10.48 -19.60
C ILE A 484 -10.61 -11.39 -20.32
N LEU A 485 -9.44 -10.87 -20.71
CA LEU A 485 -8.35 -11.69 -21.26
C LEU A 485 -7.85 -12.72 -20.26
N TYR A 486 -7.61 -12.29 -19.01
CA TYR A 486 -7.16 -13.22 -17.98
C TYR A 486 -8.16 -14.37 -17.77
N GLU A 487 -9.44 -14.07 -17.68
CA GLU A 487 -10.48 -15.07 -17.42
C GLU A 487 -10.64 -16.04 -18.61
N ILE A 488 -10.63 -15.55 -19.86
CA ILE A 488 -10.70 -16.44 -21.02
C ILE A 488 -9.44 -17.29 -21.18
N MET A 489 -8.26 -16.76 -20.84
CA MET A 489 -7.02 -17.54 -20.82
C MET A 489 -7.04 -18.63 -19.75
N GLN A 490 -7.62 -18.34 -18.57
CA GLN A 490 -7.86 -19.36 -17.55
C GLN A 490 -8.71 -20.50 -18.09
N ASP A 491 -9.80 -20.19 -18.79
CA ASP A 491 -10.76 -21.20 -19.26
C ASP A 491 -10.24 -21.98 -20.48
N ARG A 492 -9.67 -21.27 -21.46
CA ARG A 492 -9.29 -21.86 -22.74
C ARG A 492 -7.92 -22.53 -22.74
N VAL A 493 -7.01 -22.07 -21.87
CA VAL A 493 -5.61 -22.50 -21.88
C VAL A 493 -5.18 -23.10 -20.54
N TRP A 494 -5.12 -22.29 -19.50
CA TRP A 494 -4.40 -22.71 -18.28
C TRP A 494 -5.14 -23.79 -17.49
N ASN A 495 -6.41 -23.56 -17.16
CA ASN A 495 -7.22 -24.56 -16.47
C ASN A 495 -7.52 -25.75 -17.36
N LYS A 496 -7.71 -25.52 -18.67
CA LYS A 496 -7.92 -26.61 -19.63
C LYS A 496 -6.73 -27.56 -19.67
N ALA A 497 -5.49 -27.04 -19.76
CA ALA A 497 -4.30 -27.86 -19.78
C ALA A 497 -4.11 -28.73 -18.51
N VAL A 498 -4.63 -28.27 -17.36
CA VAL A 498 -4.56 -29.02 -16.10
C VAL A 498 -5.70 -30.04 -15.97
N LYS A 499 -6.90 -29.68 -16.43
CA LYS A 499 -8.11 -30.52 -16.28
C LYS A 499 -8.24 -31.58 -17.37
N ASP A 500 -7.80 -31.28 -18.58
CA ASP A 500 -7.82 -32.19 -19.74
C ASP A 500 -6.66 -33.19 -19.69
N THR A 501 -6.75 -34.12 -18.77
CA THR A 501 -5.70 -35.14 -18.57
C THR A 501 -5.53 -36.06 -19.77
N ALA A 502 -6.58 -36.28 -20.55
CA ALA A 502 -6.54 -37.11 -21.77
C ALA A 502 -5.79 -36.38 -22.87
N GLY A 503 -6.12 -35.12 -23.17
CA GLY A 503 -5.44 -34.29 -24.13
C GLY A 503 -3.96 -34.06 -23.78
N LEU A 504 -3.65 -33.79 -22.50
CA LEU A 504 -2.27 -33.66 -22.03
C LEU A 504 -1.45 -34.94 -22.25
N ARG A 505 -2.02 -36.12 -21.95
CA ARG A 505 -1.34 -37.40 -22.22
C ARG A 505 -1.13 -37.61 -23.72
N ALA A 506 -2.15 -37.38 -24.53
CA ALA A 506 -2.03 -37.51 -25.99
C ALA A 506 -0.93 -36.59 -26.55
N TYR A 507 -0.92 -35.33 -26.08
CA TYR A 507 0.13 -34.37 -26.45
C TYR A 507 1.53 -34.84 -26.04
N PHE A 508 1.69 -35.34 -24.80
CA PHE A 508 2.95 -35.89 -24.33
C PHE A 508 3.42 -37.05 -25.19
N MET A 509 2.54 -38.03 -25.47
CA MET A 509 2.89 -39.19 -26.32
C MET A 509 3.32 -38.80 -27.72
N ALA A 510 2.60 -37.84 -28.33
CA ALA A 510 2.94 -37.33 -29.66
C ALA A 510 4.27 -36.55 -29.71
N ASN A 511 4.72 -36.03 -28.55
CA ASN A 511 5.92 -35.21 -28.41
C ASN A 511 6.98 -35.83 -27.48
N GLN A 512 6.92 -37.13 -27.24
CA GLN A 512 7.74 -37.80 -26.22
C GLN A 512 9.25 -37.59 -26.41
N SER A 513 9.72 -37.46 -27.65
CA SER A 513 11.13 -37.21 -27.99
C SER A 513 11.68 -35.87 -27.44
N LYS A 514 10.80 -34.91 -27.09
CA LYS A 514 11.20 -33.65 -26.48
C LYS A 514 11.53 -33.81 -24.99
N TYR A 515 11.03 -34.86 -24.33
CA TYR A 515 11.14 -35.07 -22.90
C TYR A 515 12.17 -36.15 -22.62
N THR A 516 13.42 -35.79 -22.62
CA THR A 516 14.54 -36.71 -22.40
C THR A 516 15.30 -36.40 -21.12
N TRP A 517 15.83 -37.44 -20.53
CA TRP A 517 16.84 -37.33 -19.51
C TRP A 517 18.22 -37.31 -20.13
N PRO A 518 19.11 -36.39 -19.75
CA PRO A 518 20.53 -36.53 -20.09
C PRO A 518 21.16 -37.67 -19.29
N LYS A 519 22.45 -37.94 -19.52
CA LYS A 519 23.21 -38.90 -18.73
C LYS A 519 23.24 -38.49 -17.26
N ARG A 520 22.82 -39.41 -16.38
CA ARG A 520 22.71 -39.17 -14.94
C ARG A 520 23.45 -40.23 -14.14
N LEU A 521 23.79 -39.90 -12.88
CA LEU A 521 24.30 -40.85 -11.90
C LEU A 521 23.25 -41.07 -10.82
N ASP A 522 22.80 -42.31 -10.67
CA ASP A 522 22.13 -42.72 -9.42
C ASP A 522 23.21 -42.91 -8.38
N ALA A 523 23.31 -41.99 -7.46
CA ALA A 523 24.46 -41.93 -6.54
C ALA A 523 24.08 -41.38 -5.16
N THR A 524 24.89 -41.78 -4.20
CA THR A 524 24.97 -41.18 -2.90
C THR A 524 26.22 -40.31 -2.83
N VAL A 525 26.02 -39.03 -2.60
CA VAL A 525 27.07 -38.02 -2.48
C VAL A 525 27.29 -37.70 -1.01
N TYR A 526 28.52 -37.83 -0.57
CA TYR A 526 29.00 -37.51 0.77
C TYR A 526 29.87 -36.24 0.66
N GLU A 527 29.31 -35.10 1.08
CA GLU A 527 29.98 -33.80 1.14
C GLU A 527 30.69 -33.70 2.49
N CYS A 528 31.99 -33.84 2.51
CA CYS A 528 32.84 -33.89 3.70
C CYS A 528 33.47 -32.51 3.96
N LEU A 529 33.62 -32.16 5.23
CA LEU A 529 34.24 -30.90 5.64
C LEU A 529 35.69 -30.78 5.15
N ASN A 530 36.45 -31.90 5.24
CA ASN A 530 37.88 -31.94 4.87
C ASN A 530 38.30 -33.35 4.40
N LYS A 531 39.61 -33.50 4.04
CA LYS A 531 40.18 -34.77 3.58
C LYS A 531 40.16 -35.89 4.63
N GLU A 532 40.33 -35.56 5.89
CA GLU A 532 40.31 -36.54 6.99
C GLU A 532 38.94 -37.20 7.12
N ILE A 533 37.89 -36.37 7.13
CA ILE A 533 36.49 -36.84 7.14
C ILE A 533 36.22 -37.66 5.87
N ALA A 534 36.67 -37.25 4.70
CA ALA A 534 36.49 -37.98 3.46
C ALA A 534 37.19 -39.35 3.47
N ALA A 535 38.38 -39.45 4.04
CA ALA A 535 39.11 -40.72 4.23
C ALA A 535 38.32 -41.68 5.17
N LYS A 536 37.79 -41.16 6.28
CA LYS A 536 36.94 -41.91 7.21
C LYS A 536 35.69 -42.44 6.51
N VAL A 537 34.98 -41.58 5.77
CA VAL A 537 33.79 -41.96 4.97
C VAL A 537 34.14 -43.03 3.95
N SER A 538 35.21 -42.83 3.14
CA SER A 538 35.66 -43.79 2.13
C SER A 538 36.03 -45.15 2.74
N GLY A 539 36.64 -45.13 3.92
CA GLY A 539 36.96 -46.33 4.68
C GLY A 539 35.72 -47.13 5.09
N MET A 540 34.70 -46.42 5.61
CA MET A 540 33.43 -47.04 6.01
C MET A 540 32.66 -47.62 4.82
N LEU A 541 32.67 -46.93 3.67
CA LEU A 541 31.95 -47.34 2.46
C LEU A 541 32.56 -48.54 1.72
N LYS A 542 33.75 -49.02 2.11
CA LYS A 542 34.34 -50.29 1.65
C LYS A 542 33.53 -51.49 2.13
N ASN A 543 32.80 -51.34 3.22
CA ASN A 543 31.88 -52.35 3.70
C ASN A 543 30.48 -52.10 3.17
N ASP A 544 30.03 -52.88 2.22
CA ASP A 544 28.73 -52.70 1.53
C ASP A 544 27.51 -52.87 2.44
N THR A 545 27.65 -53.43 3.65
CA THR A 545 26.55 -53.57 4.62
C THR A 545 26.25 -52.27 5.36
N ILE A 546 27.15 -51.27 5.29
CA ILE A 546 26.98 -50.00 5.98
C ILE A 546 26.09 -49.06 5.15
N ASN A 547 24.98 -48.67 5.74
CA ASN A 547 24.09 -47.71 5.09
C ASN A 547 24.52 -46.24 5.33
N SER A 548 24.04 -45.33 4.47
CA SER A 548 24.38 -43.91 4.50
C SER A 548 23.99 -43.21 5.81
N LYS A 549 22.93 -43.70 6.50
CA LYS A 549 22.52 -43.16 7.79
C LYS A 549 23.54 -43.46 8.87
N HIS A 550 24.02 -44.71 8.91
CA HIS A 550 25.06 -45.08 9.86
C HIS A 550 26.35 -44.32 9.66
N VAL A 551 26.74 -44.10 8.38
CA VAL A 551 27.92 -43.26 8.05
C VAL A 551 27.71 -41.82 8.58
N LEU A 552 26.54 -41.25 8.38
CA LEU A 552 26.19 -39.91 8.85
C LEU A 552 26.26 -39.84 10.38
N ASP A 553 25.62 -40.78 11.09
CA ASP A 553 25.56 -40.84 12.56
C ASP A 553 26.96 -40.97 13.20
N VAL A 554 27.84 -41.78 12.62
CA VAL A 554 29.21 -42.02 13.13
C VAL A 554 30.11 -40.82 12.84
N VAL A 555 29.99 -40.20 11.68
CA VAL A 555 30.87 -39.10 11.28
C VAL A 555 30.45 -37.79 11.91
N ASN A 556 29.14 -37.57 12.09
CA ASN A 556 28.58 -36.36 12.70
C ASN A 556 28.42 -36.45 14.22
N LYS A 557 28.93 -37.50 14.88
CA LYS A 557 28.83 -37.67 16.32
C LYS A 557 29.26 -36.44 17.12
N ASP A 558 30.33 -35.79 16.69
CA ASP A 558 30.91 -34.62 17.37
C ASP A 558 30.48 -33.28 16.73
N SER A 559 30.04 -33.28 15.47
CA SER A 559 29.58 -32.08 14.77
C SER A 559 28.80 -32.44 13.51
N GLU A 560 27.60 -31.86 13.37
CA GLU A 560 26.75 -32.01 12.19
C GLU A 560 27.34 -31.35 10.91
N LEU A 561 28.37 -30.56 11.08
CA LEU A 561 29.06 -29.90 9.96
C LEU A 561 30.09 -30.78 9.25
N ASN A 562 30.47 -31.94 9.85
CA ASN A 562 31.48 -32.80 9.30
C ASN A 562 31.06 -33.46 7.98
N LEU A 563 29.79 -33.87 7.87
CA LEU A 563 29.30 -34.62 6.71
C LEU A 563 27.87 -34.25 6.36
N LYS A 564 27.61 -34.02 5.07
CA LYS A 564 26.27 -34.00 4.48
C LYS A 564 26.13 -35.13 3.49
N VAL A 565 25.00 -35.82 3.52
CA VAL A 565 24.70 -36.95 2.60
C VAL A 565 23.51 -36.59 1.73
N LYS A 566 23.66 -36.78 0.42
CA LYS A 566 22.58 -36.58 -0.57
C LYS A 566 22.48 -37.80 -1.46
N MET A 567 21.29 -38.39 -1.55
CA MET A 567 20.98 -39.46 -2.50
C MET A 567 20.06 -38.94 -3.57
N ASN A 568 20.46 -39.04 -4.83
CA ASN A 568 19.66 -38.58 -5.95
C ASN A 568 20.16 -39.19 -7.28
N LYS A 569 19.32 -39.03 -8.32
CA LYS A 569 19.72 -39.22 -9.70
C LYS A 569 20.25 -37.89 -10.25
N PHE A 570 21.55 -37.69 -10.14
CA PHE A 570 22.19 -36.42 -10.50
C PHE A 570 22.41 -36.29 -11.99
N ASP A 571 21.99 -35.17 -12.58
CA ASP A 571 22.42 -34.74 -13.90
C ASP A 571 23.91 -34.32 -13.84
N ILE A 572 24.76 -35.03 -14.56
CA ILE A 572 26.21 -34.83 -14.50
C ILE A 572 26.58 -33.44 -14.99
N ALA A 573 25.95 -32.95 -16.06
CA ALA A 573 26.26 -31.66 -16.66
C ALA A 573 25.80 -30.47 -15.84
N GLN A 574 24.66 -30.63 -15.13
CA GLN A 574 24.05 -29.54 -14.34
C GLN A 574 24.43 -29.59 -12.84
N THR A 575 25.24 -30.57 -12.42
CA THR A 575 25.72 -30.67 -11.05
C THR A 575 27.17 -30.26 -11.00
N PRO A 576 27.51 -29.03 -10.52
CA PRO A 576 28.86 -28.48 -10.63
C PRO A 576 29.97 -29.38 -10.08
N PHE A 577 29.77 -30.01 -8.92
CA PHE A 577 30.75 -30.89 -8.32
C PHE A 577 30.89 -32.25 -9.04
N LEU A 578 29.99 -32.62 -9.97
CA LEU A 578 30.08 -33.81 -10.81
C LEU A 578 30.54 -33.50 -12.23
N ALA A 579 30.43 -32.24 -12.64
CA ALA A 579 30.81 -31.81 -13.98
C ALA A 579 32.28 -32.16 -14.29
N ASN A 580 32.54 -32.70 -15.47
CA ASN A 580 33.87 -33.11 -15.91
C ASN A 580 34.53 -34.22 -15.05
N LYS A 581 33.75 -35.00 -14.27
CA LYS A 581 34.25 -36.14 -13.52
C LYS A 581 33.90 -37.46 -14.24
N THR A 582 34.88 -38.32 -14.37
CA THR A 582 34.67 -39.69 -14.85
C THR A 582 34.43 -40.58 -13.62
N LEU A 583 33.15 -40.86 -13.34
CA LEU A 583 32.72 -41.65 -12.19
C LEU A 583 32.17 -42.99 -12.67
N SER A 584 32.59 -44.05 -12.03
CA SER A 584 32.16 -45.43 -12.33
C SER A 584 31.30 -45.99 -11.17
N LYS A 585 30.57 -47.07 -11.44
CA LYS A 585 29.80 -47.78 -10.44
C LYS A 585 30.68 -48.19 -9.24
N GLY A 586 30.21 -47.95 -8.04
CA GLY A 586 30.92 -48.18 -6.78
C GLY A 586 31.36 -46.88 -6.10
N VAL A 587 32.25 -47.01 -5.10
CA VAL A 587 32.81 -45.85 -4.37
C VAL A 587 33.95 -45.26 -5.17
N ASN A 588 33.82 -44.01 -5.58
CA ASN A 588 34.81 -43.30 -6.35
C ASN A 588 35.83 -42.59 -5.43
N GLN A 589 37.02 -42.31 -6.00
CA GLN A 589 38.05 -41.57 -5.28
C GLN A 589 37.56 -40.19 -4.84
N ALA A 590 37.90 -39.80 -3.62
CA ALA A 590 37.55 -38.49 -3.09
C ALA A 590 38.23 -37.36 -3.87
N TYR A 591 37.54 -36.25 -4.07
CA TYR A 591 38.07 -35.08 -4.76
C TYR A 591 37.57 -33.77 -4.13
N GLU A 592 38.34 -32.71 -4.33
CA GLU A 592 37.97 -31.38 -3.84
C GLU A 592 37.16 -30.58 -4.86
N PHE A 593 36.18 -29.85 -4.36
CA PHE A 593 35.44 -28.87 -5.12
C PHE A 593 34.96 -27.76 -4.17
N GLU A 594 35.24 -26.47 -4.48
CA GLU A 594 34.82 -25.29 -3.70
C GLU A 594 35.05 -25.43 -2.19
N GLY A 595 36.25 -25.88 -1.80
CA GLY A 595 36.65 -25.97 -0.39
C GLY A 595 36.01 -27.12 0.39
N LYS A 596 35.29 -28.02 -0.27
CA LYS A 596 34.71 -29.27 0.28
C LYS A 596 35.33 -30.49 -0.40
N VAL A 597 35.26 -31.62 0.30
CA VAL A 597 35.74 -32.90 -0.25
C VAL A 597 34.56 -33.82 -0.48
N TYR A 598 34.43 -34.32 -1.69
CA TYR A 598 33.32 -35.16 -2.11
C TYR A 598 33.76 -36.62 -2.25
N VAL A 599 32.99 -37.53 -1.65
CA VAL A 599 33.04 -38.97 -1.90
C VAL A 599 31.73 -39.35 -2.56
N VAL A 600 31.78 -39.99 -3.73
CA VAL A 600 30.58 -40.36 -4.50
C VAL A 600 30.49 -41.88 -4.62
N LYS A 601 29.43 -42.49 -4.07
CA LYS A 601 29.10 -43.88 -4.29
C LYS A 601 28.04 -43.95 -5.36
N VAL A 602 28.42 -44.41 -6.57
CA VAL A 602 27.53 -44.55 -7.73
C VAL A 602 26.86 -45.92 -7.68
N SER A 603 25.55 -45.97 -7.61
CA SER A 603 24.74 -47.18 -7.69
C SER A 603 24.55 -47.61 -9.14
N ALA A 604 24.27 -46.66 -10.04
CA ALA A 604 24.11 -46.92 -11.46
C ALA A 604 24.46 -45.68 -12.28
N VAL A 605 25.00 -45.90 -13.50
CA VAL A 605 25.10 -44.89 -14.54
C VAL A 605 23.86 -45.04 -15.41
N LEU A 606 23.08 -43.98 -15.51
CA LEU A 606 21.83 -43.93 -16.26
C LEU A 606 22.12 -43.24 -17.60
N GLU A 607 22.04 -43.98 -18.68
CA GLU A 607 22.21 -43.42 -20.01
C GLU A 607 21.03 -42.51 -20.40
N PRO A 608 21.22 -41.57 -21.34
CA PRO A 608 20.15 -40.74 -21.83
C PRO A 608 18.93 -41.55 -22.24
N GLY A 609 17.74 -41.11 -21.88
CA GLY A 609 16.52 -41.85 -22.19
C GLY A 609 15.27 -40.96 -22.09
N LEU A 610 14.14 -41.48 -22.53
CA LEU A 610 12.86 -40.79 -22.45
C LEU A 610 12.40 -40.68 -20.99
N LYS A 611 11.78 -39.55 -20.68
CA LYS A 611 11.09 -39.36 -19.39
C LYS A 611 9.75 -40.07 -19.42
N GLU A 612 9.39 -40.63 -18.31
CA GLU A 612 8.00 -41.04 -18.07
C GLU A 612 7.07 -39.82 -17.92
N PHE A 613 5.79 -40.01 -18.23
CA PHE A 613 4.82 -38.91 -18.11
C PHE A 613 4.81 -38.23 -16.72
N SER A 614 4.93 -39.02 -15.67
CA SER A 614 5.00 -38.50 -14.28
C SER A 614 6.22 -37.60 -14.04
N GLU A 615 7.35 -37.91 -14.71
CA GLU A 615 8.61 -37.16 -14.60
C GLU A 615 8.59 -35.89 -15.48
N ALA A 616 7.88 -35.92 -16.60
CA ALA A 616 7.77 -34.81 -17.55
C ALA A 616 6.51 -33.94 -17.34
N LYS A 617 5.59 -34.30 -16.43
CA LYS A 617 4.25 -33.71 -16.33
C LYS A 617 4.26 -32.18 -16.28
N GLY A 618 5.15 -31.56 -15.52
CA GLY A 618 5.24 -30.09 -15.43
C GLY A 618 5.63 -29.46 -16.77
N MET A 619 6.66 -29.99 -17.43
CA MET A 619 7.12 -29.53 -18.75
C MET A 619 6.04 -29.76 -19.81
N ALA A 620 5.47 -30.97 -19.84
CA ALA A 620 4.42 -31.31 -20.79
C ALA A 620 3.16 -30.45 -20.62
N THR A 621 2.81 -30.08 -19.38
CA THR A 621 1.69 -29.16 -19.12
C THR A 621 1.97 -27.76 -19.68
N SER A 622 3.16 -27.24 -19.49
CA SER A 622 3.57 -25.93 -20.05
C SER A 622 3.54 -25.94 -21.59
N ASP A 623 4.10 -26.99 -22.20
CA ASP A 623 4.11 -27.13 -23.65
C ASP A 623 2.68 -27.32 -24.19
N TYR A 624 1.84 -28.04 -23.46
CA TYR A 624 0.44 -28.23 -23.85
C TYR A 624 -0.36 -26.93 -23.74
N GLN A 625 -0.07 -26.06 -22.76
CA GLN A 625 -0.65 -24.71 -22.71
C GLN A 625 -0.29 -23.92 -23.97
N ASN A 626 0.98 -23.91 -24.35
CA ASN A 626 1.44 -23.25 -25.57
C ASN A 626 0.75 -23.81 -26.83
N TYR A 627 0.59 -25.13 -26.91
CA TYR A 627 -0.13 -25.78 -27.97
C TYR A 627 -1.60 -25.36 -28.05
N LEU A 628 -2.29 -25.38 -26.91
CA LEU A 628 -3.68 -24.96 -26.83
C LEU A 628 -3.86 -23.48 -27.23
N GLU A 629 -2.97 -22.62 -26.76
CA GLU A 629 -3.00 -21.20 -27.10
C GLU A 629 -2.75 -20.96 -28.59
N THR A 630 -1.75 -21.63 -29.16
CA THR A 630 -1.40 -21.52 -30.60
C THR A 630 -2.56 -21.99 -31.48
N THR A 631 -3.09 -23.18 -31.21
CA THR A 631 -4.22 -23.75 -31.95
C THR A 631 -5.47 -22.88 -31.85
N TRP A 632 -5.74 -22.35 -30.66
CA TRP A 632 -6.85 -21.42 -30.46
C TRP A 632 -6.66 -20.10 -31.21
N LEU A 633 -5.45 -19.52 -31.19
CA LEU A 633 -5.13 -18.31 -31.97
C LEU A 633 -5.30 -18.50 -33.47
N GLU A 634 -4.95 -19.69 -33.99
CA GLU A 634 -5.18 -20.03 -35.40
C GLU A 634 -6.69 -20.07 -35.72
N SER A 635 -7.49 -20.67 -34.85
CA SER A 635 -8.96 -20.63 -34.97
C SER A 635 -9.47 -19.17 -34.96
N LEU A 636 -9.03 -18.34 -34.01
CA LEU A 636 -9.44 -16.94 -33.93
C LEU A 636 -9.07 -16.12 -35.19
N LYS A 637 -7.90 -16.36 -35.78
CA LYS A 637 -7.50 -15.71 -37.05
C LYS A 637 -8.43 -16.07 -38.21
N ASN A 638 -9.01 -17.26 -38.18
CA ASN A 638 -9.97 -17.69 -39.20
C ASN A 638 -11.40 -17.19 -38.96
N GLU A 639 -11.75 -16.94 -37.69
CA GLU A 639 -13.09 -16.52 -37.29
C GLU A 639 -13.27 -14.99 -37.27
N HIS A 640 -12.18 -14.22 -37.10
CA HIS A 640 -12.20 -12.77 -36.98
C HIS A 640 -11.53 -12.10 -38.19
N THR A 641 -12.11 -11.00 -38.65
CA THR A 641 -11.51 -10.20 -39.73
C THR A 641 -10.58 -9.16 -39.14
N VAL A 642 -9.29 -9.22 -39.49
CA VAL A 642 -8.28 -8.24 -39.06
C VAL A 642 -7.81 -7.42 -40.24
N LYS A 643 -7.83 -6.09 -40.12
CA LYS A 643 -7.27 -5.15 -41.11
C LYS A 643 -6.28 -4.23 -40.42
N VAL A 644 -5.03 -4.22 -40.86
CA VAL A 644 -3.99 -3.33 -40.33
C VAL A 644 -3.71 -2.21 -41.34
N ASN A 645 -3.81 -0.96 -40.88
CA ASN A 645 -3.46 0.21 -41.66
C ASN A 645 -1.96 0.53 -41.50
N LYS A 646 -1.14 -0.03 -42.34
CA LYS A 646 0.33 0.12 -42.31
C LYS A 646 0.77 1.59 -42.50
N GLN A 647 0.01 2.40 -43.24
CA GLN A 647 0.34 3.81 -43.38
C GLN A 647 0.26 4.57 -42.06
N VAL A 648 -0.80 4.35 -41.27
CA VAL A 648 -0.95 4.93 -39.94
C VAL A 648 0.05 4.32 -38.96
N LEU A 649 0.27 3.01 -39.02
CA LEU A 649 1.23 2.30 -38.16
C LEU A 649 2.64 2.90 -38.28
N TYR A 650 3.14 3.09 -39.53
CA TYR A 650 4.49 3.59 -39.75
C TYR A 650 4.67 5.11 -39.53
N GLN A 651 3.58 5.82 -39.25
CA GLN A 651 3.62 7.21 -38.78
C GLN A 651 3.71 7.32 -37.24
N ILE A 652 3.81 6.21 -36.54
CA ILE A 652 4.02 6.20 -35.09
C ILE A 652 5.49 6.53 -34.82
N GLY A 653 5.72 7.54 -33.99
CA GLY A 653 7.08 8.00 -33.64
C GLY A 653 7.63 9.14 -34.50
N ASN A 654 6.89 9.54 -35.57
CA ASN A 654 7.20 10.70 -36.40
C ASN A 654 6.37 11.93 -35.99
#